data_0f4b80e6a2d60a80aabf26a1179c2063
#
_entry.id   0f4b80e6a2d60a80aabf26a1179c2063
#
_cell.length_a   1.000
_cell.length_b   1.000
_cell.length_c   1.000
_cell.angle_alpha   90.00
_cell.angle_beta   90.00
_cell.angle_gamma   90.00
#
_symmetry.space_group_name_H-M   'P 1'
#
loop_
_entity.id
_entity.type
_entity.pdbx_description
1 polymer ?
#
loop_
_entity_poly.entity_id
_entity_poly.type
_entity_poly.pdbx_seq_one_letter_code
_entity_poly.pdbx_strand_id
1 'polypeptide(L)'
;MKKVVLYFAVAALAACALGAHAAEGRFFVSPRHSQVKMSGEWYPELHWGARGPLCYWYSAVKGETISLEFEGTSVALAARIGARLSWRNTTHTNSLARLGTFDVRIDGKSIHPVSLAGPKKDALSRPEHSAYAELTIATSLSYGPHVLELVNTGAGEVAVAGFVLDRAQKGAEPDFSKESEPLAAETRGLPSILFIEGAPIHTVAGPCLMGHAAYPNGDKWGTAIKVFDPSHPEMPPRVLFEEADSVIFDLALSYDAKTIWFSMRRHKSPCWHIYRINADGSGLVQVTDGAFHDTSPAPLPDGRIAFISTREPGTHLVCATGPSSRVHVMNADGSGVKMISSNTLADYCLSVRSDGRLMYTRWEYVDWNIMSRQSLWTQYPDGRHLELCFGNLLDDPPNLLQAKEVPDAPEEVVCTFTPHHGSPFGAIGVVSTKNGPEGRRGKEVRWLTPEFPSVMDFNHVWSYCWPYPLGKGRYLCSYGGGGQHRYRISLIDEKGGRATVYDPKTTSAYCATPLVPRSVPKTIAAFTPENVKRVKVPAAPPALPSAEEVEVGYLYVTDVMRGYAEVFPREDVKAVRIMEQLPKTVELSGLRAYDQSPLMGVGTYYAKRVWGYAPVEKDGSAYFEVPAMKEIYLQLVDGEGREVQRMTSALNVMPGERRSCVGCHEGRMTASGAFAGDASRRAPTPLATPDGLRAGVIDYMRDIQPVWNAHCVRCHGGADPAKGLSLEDGRTRFFCRSYDGLNERARSDRTSYLSYGGAPGAGGVKPLIHSILLNYGFADVLQPRQTGTCASRLPEYLERNHCGSDVTPEERRRVYEWIDAMVPYYTTTDCAHLQARGKRDRWGMPDNAAIAPWATKYAGVFARSCASCHGGLVPDRVGIAGDARWEWVDLTRPEMSPALVAHLPKAAGGRGLPARGKFSFTGRDDPLWRELLALFREGAAHSAQTPEPDEAGFVPRSRGRLEYETQLRKALRR
;
A
#
# COMPACT_ATOMS: atom_id res chain seq x y z
N MET A 1 -26.93 -9.72 -16.72
CA MET A 1 -27.75 -10.40 -15.70
C MET A 1 -26.99 -11.42 -14.80
N LYS A 2 -25.90 -12.06 -15.23
CA LYS A 2 -25.14 -12.99 -14.33
C LYS A 2 -24.17 -12.32 -13.34
N LYS A 3 -23.94 -11.02 -13.40
CA LYS A 3 -23.11 -10.27 -12.43
C LYS A 3 -23.90 -9.62 -11.28
N VAL A 4 -25.20 -9.55 -11.37
CA VAL A 4 -26.08 -8.97 -10.32
C VAL A 4 -26.38 -9.99 -9.22
N VAL A 5 -26.27 -11.26 -9.48
CA VAL A 5 -26.55 -12.34 -8.53
C VAL A 5 -25.44 -12.50 -7.46
N LEU A 6 -24.21 -12.00 -7.73
CA LEU A 6 -23.11 -12.06 -6.75
C LEU A 6 -23.20 -10.96 -5.68
N TYR A 7 -24.00 -9.91 -5.94
CA TYR A 7 -24.12 -8.75 -5.03
C TYR A 7 -25.13 -8.97 -3.88
N PHE A 8 -26.10 -9.85 -4.06
CA PHE A 8 -27.02 -10.23 -2.98
C PHE A 8 -26.39 -11.22 -2.00
N ALA A 9 -25.25 -11.81 -2.35
CA ALA A 9 -24.61 -12.82 -1.53
C ALA A 9 -23.89 -12.25 -0.29
N VAL A 10 -23.44 -10.98 -0.27
CA VAL A 10 -22.58 -10.47 0.80
C VAL A 10 -23.38 -9.91 1.99
N ALA A 11 -24.50 -9.22 1.76
CA ALA A 11 -25.43 -8.89 2.86
C ALA A 11 -26.16 -10.14 3.37
N ALA A 12 -26.40 -11.13 2.49
CA ALA A 12 -26.88 -12.46 2.86
C ALA A 12 -25.80 -13.28 3.58
N LEU A 13 -24.50 -13.04 3.39
CA LEU A 13 -23.41 -13.82 3.99
C LEU A 13 -23.10 -13.41 5.45
N ALA A 14 -23.31 -12.14 5.83
CA ALA A 14 -23.33 -11.79 7.26
C ALA A 14 -24.56 -12.38 7.97
N ALA A 15 -25.71 -12.39 7.29
CA ALA A 15 -26.90 -13.15 7.73
C ALA A 15 -26.70 -14.66 7.58
N CYS A 16 -25.87 -15.15 6.64
CA CYS A 16 -25.55 -16.55 6.44
C CYS A 16 -24.56 -17.13 7.46
N ALA A 17 -23.65 -16.33 8.04
CA ALA A 17 -22.83 -16.80 9.15
C ALA A 17 -23.69 -17.03 10.41
N LEU A 18 -24.66 -16.16 10.67
CA LEU A 18 -25.68 -16.33 11.69
C LEU A 18 -26.68 -17.44 11.31
N GLY A 19 -27.05 -17.56 10.03
CA GLY A 19 -27.99 -18.55 9.53
C GLY A 19 -27.42 -19.97 9.39
N ALA A 20 -26.11 -20.15 9.17
CA ALA A 20 -25.48 -21.45 9.12
C ALA A 20 -25.49 -22.16 10.48
N HIS A 21 -25.34 -21.42 11.58
CA HIS A 21 -25.44 -21.99 12.92
C HIS A 21 -26.89 -22.37 13.28
N ALA A 22 -27.88 -21.58 12.87
CA ALA A 22 -29.27 -21.87 13.14
C ALA A 22 -29.79 -23.13 12.41
N ALA A 23 -29.29 -23.39 11.20
CA ALA A 23 -29.62 -24.59 10.44
C ALA A 23 -29.08 -25.91 11.07
N GLU A 24 -28.03 -25.78 11.92
CA GLU A 24 -27.44 -26.90 12.66
C GLU A 24 -27.96 -26.99 14.11
N GLY A 25 -28.95 -26.18 14.50
CA GLY A 25 -29.41 -26.10 15.88
C GLY A 25 -28.39 -25.43 16.82
N ARG A 26 -27.52 -24.58 16.28
CA ARG A 26 -26.46 -23.85 16.99
C ARG A 26 -26.70 -22.37 16.88
N PHE A 27 -26.48 -21.61 17.94
CA PHE A 27 -26.77 -20.18 18.02
C PHE A 27 -25.51 -19.39 18.36
N PHE A 28 -25.16 -18.41 17.53
CA PHE A 28 -24.04 -17.52 17.75
C PHE A 28 -24.49 -16.30 18.56
N VAL A 29 -23.70 -15.97 19.58
CA VAL A 29 -23.85 -14.78 20.42
C VAL A 29 -22.60 -13.92 20.32
N SER A 30 -22.71 -12.70 19.82
CA SER A 30 -21.56 -11.81 19.66
C SER A 30 -21.13 -11.21 21.01
N PRO A 31 -19.90 -10.66 21.11
CA PRO A 31 -19.46 -9.94 22.30
C PRO A 31 -20.27 -8.65 22.58
N ARG A 32 -21.12 -8.21 21.65
CA ARG A 32 -22.02 -7.07 21.80
C ARG A 32 -23.41 -7.43 22.31
N HIS A 33 -23.71 -8.71 22.38
CA HIS A 33 -25.01 -9.17 22.88
C HIS A 33 -25.26 -8.69 24.31
N SER A 34 -26.50 -8.34 24.65
CA SER A 34 -26.85 -7.78 25.97
C SER A 34 -26.52 -8.70 27.16
N GLN A 35 -26.37 -9.98 26.93
CA GLN A 35 -25.97 -10.98 27.97
C GLN A 35 -24.44 -11.11 28.11
N VAL A 36 -23.65 -10.43 27.28
CA VAL A 36 -22.19 -10.41 27.38
C VAL A 36 -21.73 -9.17 28.14
N LYS A 37 -20.88 -9.36 29.12
CA LYS A 37 -20.24 -8.29 29.88
C LYS A 37 -18.73 -8.40 29.75
N MET A 38 -18.07 -7.28 29.54
CA MET A 38 -16.61 -7.18 29.46
C MET A 38 -16.12 -6.23 30.55
N SER A 39 -15.06 -6.65 31.26
CA SER A 39 -14.36 -5.77 32.22
C SER A 39 -12.95 -5.47 31.70
N GLY A 40 -12.51 -4.21 31.81
CA GLY A 40 -11.21 -3.79 31.35
C GLY A 40 -11.20 -3.22 29.93
N GLU A 41 -10.03 -3.22 29.30
CA GLU A 41 -9.80 -2.63 27.99
C GLU A 41 -9.93 -3.69 26.86
N TRP A 42 -11.14 -3.90 26.39
CA TRP A 42 -11.43 -4.73 25.22
C TRP A 42 -11.62 -3.85 23.99
N TYR A 43 -11.04 -4.24 22.86
CA TYR A 43 -11.16 -3.50 21.61
C TYR A 43 -11.54 -4.40 20.44
N PRO A 44 -12.46 -3.93 19.59
CA PRO A 44 -12.91 -4.70 18.44
C PRO A 44 -11.95 -4.57 17.27
N GLU A 45 -11.82 -5.64 16.50
CA GLU A 45 -11.10 -5.69 15.25
C GLU A 45 -11.79 -6.66 14.28
N LEU A 46 -11.88 -6.27 13.02
CA LEU A 46 -12.50 -7.11 12.00
C LEU A 46 -11.49 -7.85 11.17
N HIS A 47 -11.81 -9.11 10.92
CA HIS A 47 -11.01 -9.97 10.06
C HIS A 47 -11.91 -10.70 9.05
N TRP A 48 -11.41 -10.88 7.83
CA TRP A 48 -12.01 -11.80 6.87
C TRP A 48 -11.55 -13.22 7.16
N GLY A 49 -12.51 -14.08 7.44
CA GLY A 49 -12.29 -15.52 7.55
C GLY A 49 -12.99 -16.28 6.42
N ALA A 50 -12.79 -17.58 6.36
CA ALA A 50 -13.47 -18.47 5.41
C ALA A 50 -15.01 -18.42 5.51
N ARG A 51 -15.56 -17.85 6.57
CA ARG A 51 -17.00 -17.70 6.86
C ARG A 51 -17.50 -16.24 6.72
N GLY A 52 -16.70 -15.32 6.14
CA GLY A 52 -17.02 -13.91 6.03
C GLY A 52 -16.36 -13.04 7.10
N PRO A 53 -16.74 -11.75 7.19
CA PRO A 53 -16.17 -10.81 8.15
C PRO A 53 -16.61 -11.19 9.57
N LEU A 54 -15.63 -11.34 10.47
CA LEU A 54 -15.85 -11.60 11.89
C LEU A 54 -15.20 -10.50 12.72
N CYS A 55 -15.96 -9.92 13.66
CA CYS A 55 -15.43 -8.98 14.63
C CYS A 55 -14.83 -9.76 15.80
N TYR A 56 -13.53 -9.64 16.01
CA TYR A 56 -12.87 -10.16 17.18
C TYR A 56 -12.67 -9.05 18.20
N TRP A 57 -12.89 -9.37 19.47
CA TRP A 57 -12.60 -8.49 20.57
C TRP A 57 -11.31 -8.97 21.24
N TYR A 58 -10.36 -8.08 21.35
CA TYR A 58 -9.03 -8.34 21.87
C TYR A 58 -8.86 -7.74 23.25
N SER A 59 -8.16 -8.47 24.11
CA SER A 59 -7.60 -7.96 25.35
C SER A 59 -6.17 -8.45 25.49
N ALA A 60 -5.31 -7.58 25.97
CA ALA A 60 -3.92 -7.90 26.19
C ALA A 60 -3.54 -7.80 27.66
N VAL A 61 -4.44 -7.43 28.55
CA VAL A 61 -4.20 -7.16 29.96
C VAL A 61 -4.57 -8.37 30.81
N LYS A 62 -3.66 -8.79 31.66
CA LYS A 62 -3.91 -9.89 32.60
C LYS A 62 -5.06 -9.53 33.55
N GLY A 63 -5.97 -10.45 33.74
CA GLY A 63 -7.11 -10.32 34.65
C GLY A 63 -8.34 -9.67 34.03
N GLU A 64 -8.28 -9.18 32.80
CA GLU A 64 -9.48 -8.72 32.11
C GLU A 64 -10.39 -9.88 31.76
N THR A 65 -11.70 -9.66 31.85
CA THR A 65 -12.70 -10.70 31.71
C THR A 65 -13.70 -10.40 30.59
N ILE A 66 -14.20 -11.48 29.98
CA ILE A 66 -15.41 -11.48 29.20
C ILE A 66 -16.33 -12.56 29.76
N SER A 67 -17.58 -12.22 30.07
CA SER A 67 -18.54 -13.15 30.65
C SER A 67 -19.83 -13.18 29.85
N LEU A 68 -20.47 -14.33 29.82
CA LEU A 68 -21.76 -14.59 29.16
C LEU A 68 -22.72 -15.21 30.13
N GLU A 69 -23.87 -14.58 30.32
CA GLU A 69 -25.04 -15.23 30.96
C GLU A 69 -25.84 -15.98 29.88
N PHE A 70 -26.02 -17.27 30.00
CA PHE A 70 -26.70 -18.06 28.97
C PHE A 70 -27.59 -19.16 29.57
N GLU A 71 -28.54 -19.61 28.78
CA GLU A 71 -29.41 -20.79 29.08
C GLU A 71 -29.13 -21.88 28.04
N GLY A 72 -28.70 -23.06 28.47
CA GLY A 72 -28.34 -24.14 27.54
C GLY A 72 -27.67 -25.33 28.23
N THR A 73 -27.17 -26.24 27.41
CA THR A 73 -26.46 -27.45 27.86
C THR A 73 -25.05 -27.53 27.32
N SER A 74 -24.70 -26.62 26.39
CA SER A 74 -23.35 -26.56 25.83
C SER A 74 -22.95 -25.12 25.44
N VAL A 75 -21.66 -24.86 25.50
CA VAL A 75 -21.07 -23.60 25.07
C VAL A 75 -19.70 -23.82 24.46
N ALA A 76 -19.45 -23.17 23.33
CA ALA A 76 -18.13 -23.10 22.70
C ALA A 76 -17.71 -21.63 22.52
N LEU A 77 -16.40 -21.37 22.59
CA LEU A 77 -15.80 -20.12 22.32
C LEU A 77 -15.48 -20.01 20.83
N ALA A 78 -16.05 -19.04 20.14
CA ALA A 78 -15.63 -18.63 18.82
C ALA A 78 -14.49 -17.63 18.95
N ALA A 79 -13.30 -18.02 18.52
CA ALA A 79 -12.08 -17.25 18.75
C ALA A 79 -11.12 -17.29 17.54
N ARG A 80 -10.17 -16.39 17.54
CA ARG A 80 -8.99 -16.46 16.68
C ARG A 80 -7.92 -17.30 17.38
N ILE A 81 -7.34 -18.24 16.64
CA ILE A 81 -6.22 -19.06 17.15
C ILE A 81 -4.97 -18.85 16.31
N GLY A 82 -3.80 -19.05 16.87
CA GLY A 82 -2.52 -18.98 16.19
C GLY A 82 -1.57 -17.93 16.78
N ALA A 83 -0.89 -17.21 15.90
CA ALA A 83 0.02 -16.15 16.28
C ALA A 83 -0.43 -14.83 15.64
N ARG A 84 -0.06 -13.74 16.25
CA ARG A 84 -0.32 -12.38 15.77
C ARG A 84 0.89 -11.52 16.01
N LEU A 85 1.06 -10.48 15.18
CA LEU A 85 2.02 -9.41 15.44
C LEU A 85 1.67 -8.75 16.77
N SER A 86 2.61 -8.80 17.73
CA SER A 86 2.40 -8.19 19.04
C SER A 86 2.67 -6.68 18.96
N TRP A 87 1.63 -5.88 19.14
CA TRP A 87 1.72 -4.42 19.27
C TRP A 87 2.30 -3.92 20.61
N ARG A 88 2.53 -4.84 21.54
CA ARG A 88 2.99 -4.48 22.87
C ARG A 88 4.45 -4.11 22.95
N ASN A 89 5.24 -4.46 21.97
CA ASN A 89 6.68 -4.23 22.05
C ASN A 89 7.03 -2.87 21.47
N THR A 90 6.99 -1.85 22.30
CA THR A 90 7.61 -0.53 22.05
C THR A 90 9.13 -0.61 21.91
N THR A 91 9.72 -1.75 22.18
CA THR A 91 11.10 -2.09 21.88
C THR A 91 11.15 -2.95 20.63
N HIS A 92 11.11 -2.36 19.48
CA HIS A 92 11.56 -2.75 18.12
C HIS A 92 11.74 -4.24 17.73
N THR A 93 11.23 -5.18 18.49
CA THR A 93 11.18 -6.59 18.13
C THR A 93 9.73 -6.99 17.90
N ASN A 94 9.25 -6.83 16.68
CA ASN A 94 7.99 -7.43 16.24
C ASN A 94 8.19 -8.94 16.15
N SER A 95 8.11 -9.61 17.28
CA SER A 95 7.98 -11.05 17.30
C SER A 95 6.52 -11.40 17.07
N LEU A 96 6.25 -12.34 16.18
CA LEU A 96 4.95 -13.00 16.10
C LEU A 96 4.65 -13.58 17.49
N ALA A 97 3.85 -12.86 18.26
CA ALA A 97 3.41 -13.34 19.56
C ALA A 97 2.28 -14.33 19.35
N ARG A 98 2.37 -15.49 19.99
CA ARG A 98 1.25 -16.43 20.05
C ARG A 98 0.12 -15.80 20.85
N LEU A 99 -1.10 -16.03 20.38
CA LEU A 99 -2.28 -15.66 21.15
C LEU A 99 -2.27 -16.36 22.51
N GLY A 100 -2.86 -15.70 23.49
CA GLY A 100 -2.78 -16.06 24.88
C GLY A 100 -3.74 -17.19 25.31
N THR A 101 -4.00 -17.24 26.58
CA THR A 101 -4.82 -18.29 27.21
C THR A 101 -5.85 -17.65 28.14
N PHE A 102 -7.02 -18.24 28.20
CA PHE A 102 -8.04 -17.93 29.19
C PHE A 102 -8.06 -18.95 30.33
N ASP A 103 -8.15 -18.46 31.56
CA ASP A 103 -8.79 -19.23 32.62
C ASP A 103 -10.29 -19.20 32.44
N VAL A 104 -10.92 -20.37 32.52
CA VAL A 104 -12.33 -20.53 32.21
C VAL A 104 -13.10 -20.96 33.45
N ARG A 105 -14.19 -20.28 33.75
CA ARG A 105 -15.10 -20.63 34.86
C ARG A 105 -16.51 -20.74 34.34
N ILE A 106 -17.23 -21.72 34.85
CA ILE A 106 -18.69 -21.87 34.70
C ILE A 106 -19.30 -21.93 36.08
N ASP A 107 -20.26 -21.03 36.32
CA ASP A 107 -20.96 -20.90 37.63
C ASP A 107 -19.97 -20.76 38.80
N GLY A 108 -18.90 -19.95 38.59
CA GLY A 108 -17.85 -19.73 39.55
C GLY A 108 -16.84 -20.85 39.72
N LYS A 109 -17.02 -22.00 39.09
CA LYS A 109 -16.12 -23.17 39.19
C LYS A 109 -15.13 -23.13 38.03
N SER A 110 -13.84 -23.20 38.33
CA SER A 110 -12.80 -23.33 37.31
C SER A 110 -12.92 -24.66 36.60
N ILE A 111 -12.83 -24.60 35.27
CA ILE A 111 -12.70 -25.76 34.40
C ILE A 111 -11.30 -25.82 33.81
N HIS A 112 -11.10 -26.28 32.62
CA HIS A 112 -9.79 -26.29 31.99
C HIS A 112 -9.48 -24.93 31.32
N PRO A 113 -8.21 -24.47 31.29
CA PRO A 113 -7.84 -23.27 30.56
C PRO A 113 -7.96 -23.51 29.05
N VAL A 114 -8.34 -22.45 28.31
CA VAL A 114 -8.44 -22.44 26.85
C VAL A 114 -7.30 -21.64 26.22
N SER A 115 -6.44 -22.30 25.48
CA SER A 115 -5.33 -21.70 24.80
C SER A 115 -5.69 -21.33 23.35
N LEU A 116 -5.43 -20.09 22.98
CA LEU A 116 -5.59 -19.58 21.60
C LEU A 116 -4.31 -19.71 20.79
N ALA A 117 -3.22 -20.26 21.34
CA ALA A 117 -1.91 -20.34 20.69
C ALA A 117 -1.84 -21.20 19.41
N GLY A 118 -2.86 -22.03 19.17
CA GLY A 118 -2.93 -22.93 18.03
C GLY A 118 -1.84 -24.02 18.00
N PRO A 119 -1.91 -24.97 17.09
CA PRO A 119 -0.90 -26.01 16.94
C PRO A 119 0.43 -25.45 16.46
N LYS A 120 1.54 -26.00 16.97
CA LYS A 120 2.91 -25.48 16.74
C LYS A 120 3.35 -25.42 15.27
N LYS A 121 2.78 -26.25 14.39
CA LYS A 121 3.22 -26.38 12.99
C LYS A 121 2.64 -25.34 12.03
N ASP A 122 1.47 -24.79 12.30
CA ASP A 122 0.75 -23.95 11.32
C ASP A 122 0.81 -22.46 11.62
N ALA A 123 1.26 -22.10 12.82
CA ALA A 123 1.21 -20.72 13.32
C ALA A 123 2.28 -19.77 12.79
N LEU A 124 3.29 -20.26 12.08
CA LEU A 124 4.47 -19.45 11.70
C LEU A 124 4.69 -19.33 10.18
N SER A 125 3.92 -20.03 9.36
CA SER A 125 4.16 -19.98 7.91
C SER A 125 3.51 -18.79 7.19
N ARG A 126 2.44 -18.21 7.77
CA ARG A 126 1.80 -16.99 7.24
C ARG A 126 0.95 -16.27 8.32
N PRO A 127 1.15 -14.98 8.56
CA PRO A 127 0.32 -14.18 9.50
C PRO A 127 -1.17 -14.16 9.16
N GLU A 128 -1.53 -14.31 7.89
CA GLU A 128 -2.89 -14.40 7.39
C GLU A 128 -3.62 -15.71 7.79
N HIS A 129 -2.94 -16.67 8.35
CA HIS A 129 -3.48 -17.98 8.75
C HIS A 129 -3.80 -18.10 10.24
N SER A 130 -3.97 -17.01 10.98
CA SER A 130 -4.67 -17.13 12.23
C SER A 130 -6.12 -17.50 11.95
N ALA A 131 -6.44 -18.73 12.23
CA ALA A 131 -7.72 -19.30 11.86
C ALA A 131 -8.82 -18.94 12.87
N TYR A 132 -10.04 -18.70 12.35
CA TYR A 132 -11.23 -18.83 13.17
C TYR A 132 -11.33 -20.28 13.69
N ALA A 133 -11.59 -20.42 14.97
CA ALA A 133 -11.84 -21.72 15.60
C ALA A 133 -13.01 -21.62 16.58
N GLU A 134 -13.75 -22.67 16.65
CA GLU A 134 -14.73 -22.89 17.69
C GLU A 134 -14.16 -23.89 18.70
N LEU A 135 -13.85 -23.39 19.88
CA LEU A 135 -13.23 -24.14 20.94
C LEU A 135 -14.32 -24.57 21.93
N THR A 136 -14.63 -25.85 21.98
CA THR A 136 -15.62 -26.38 22.93
C THR A 136 -15.16 -26.10 24.36
N ILE A 137 -16.00 -25.41 25.12
CA ILE A 137 -15.76 -25.10 26.53
C ILE A 137 -16.44 -26.16 27.38
N ALA A 138 -17.73 -26.40 27.16
CA ALA A 138 -18.50 -27.42 27.88
C ALA A 138 -19.59 -28.02 26.99
N THR A 139 -19.85 -29.33 27.21
CA THR A 139 -20.96 -30.06 26.63
C THR A 139 -21.59 -30.90 27.76
N SER A 140 -22.82 -31.01 27.88
CA SER A 140 -23.51 -31.79 28.95
C SER A 140 -23.63 -31.03 30.28
N LEU A 141 -23.82 -29.72 30.22
CA LEU A 141 -24.27 -28.95 31.37
C LEU A 141 -25.70 -29.35 31.70
N SER A 142 -26.10 -29.22 32.96
CA SER A 142 -27.52 -29.34 33.32
C SER A 142 -28.31 -28.25 32.61
N TYR A 143 -29.48 -28.56 32.06
CA TYR A 143 -30.29 -27.52 31.44
C TYR A 143 -30.68 -26.44 32.46
N GLY A 144 -30.39 -25.19 32.19
CA GLY A 144 -30.70 -24.06 33.03
C GLY A 144 -29.82 -22.84 32.75
N PRO A 145 -29.96 -21.82 33.57
CA PRO A 145 -29.11 -20.60 33.45
C PRO A 145 -27.71 -20.90 33.96
N HIS A 146 -26.73 -20.46 33.20
CA HIS A 146 -25.30 -20.55 33.51
C HIS A 146 -24.59 -19.22 33.31
N VAL A 147 -23.45 -19.02 33.99
CA VAL A 147 -22.53 -17.92 33.80
C VAL A 147 -21.17 -18.45 33.39
N LEU A 148 -20.79 -18.19 32.16
CA LEU A 148 -19.43 -18.41 31.68
C LEU A 148 -18.58 -17.18 31.94
N GLU A 149 -17.40 -17.32 32.49
CA GLU A 149 -16.39 -16.28 32.65
C GLU A 149 -15.07 -16.75 32.06
N LEU A 150 -14.50 -15.93 31.19
CA LEU A 150 -13.18 -16.09 30.62
C LEU A 150 -12.25 -14.97 31.14
N VAL A 151 -11.17 -15.37 31.79
CA VAL A 151 -10.19 -14.43 32.37
C VAL A 151 -8.89 -14.52 31.61
N ASN A 152 -8.38 -13.39 31.07
CA ASN A 152 -7.10 -13.36 30.40
C ASN A 152 -5.97 -13.65 31.39
N THR A 153 -5.20 -14.72 31.17
CA THR A 153 -4.09 -15.11 32.06
C THR A 153 -2.87 -14.19 31.95
N GLY A 154 -2.77 -13.34 30.93
CA GLY A 154 -1.61 -12.51 30.62
C GLY A 154 -0.49 -13.25 29.89
N ALA A 155 -0.72 -14.52 29.48
CA ALA A 155 0.24 -15.27 28.68
C ALA A 155 0.30 -14.84 27.20
N GLY A 156 -0.37 -13.76 26.83
CA GLY A 156 -0.47 -13.20 25.51
C GLY A 156 -1.80 -12.46 25.30
N GLU A 157 -1.95 -11.85 24.14
CA GLU A 157 -3.19 -11.21 23.73
C GLU A 157 -4.25 -12.28 23.43
N VAL A 158 -5.48 -12.09 23.87
CA VAL A 158 -6.61 -12.99 23.60
C VAL A 158 -7.59 -12.37 22.62
N ALA A 159 -8.31 -13.20 21.85
CA ALA A 159 -9.17 -12.74 20.75
C ALA A 159 -10.46 -13.54 20.71
N VAL A 160 -11.59 -12.89 20.96
CA VAL A 160 -12.92 -13.49 21.03
C VAL A 160 -13.84 -12.95 19.93
N ALA A 161 -14.38 -13.83 19.08
CA ALA A 161 -15.40 -13.45 18.10
C ALA A 161 -16.83 -13.55 18.69
N GLY A 162 -17.03 -14.45 19.65
CA GLY A 162 -18.31 -14.68 20.29
C GLY A 162 -18.42 -16.06 20.93
N PHE A 163 -19.63 -16.48 21.13
CA PHE A 163 -19.96 -17.74 21.75
C PHE A 163 -20.95 -18.54 20.87
N VAL A 164 -20.82 -19.82 20.84
CA VAL A 164 -21.73 -20.72 20.11
C VAL A 164 -22.44 -21.60 21.13
N LEU A 165 -23.76 -21.54 21.13
CA LEU A 165 -24.63 -22.17 22.07
C LEU A 165 -25.58 -23.16 21.36
N ASP A 166 -26.13 -24.09 22.09
CA ASP A 166 -27.13 -25.03 21.61
C ASP A 166 -28.57 -24.48 21.60
N ARG A 167 -28.77 -23.27 22.08
CA ARG A 167 -30.09 -22.61 22.12
C ARG A 167 -29.99 -21.08 21.84
N ALA A 168 -31.10 -20.55 21.31
CA ALA A 168 -31.29 -19.11 21.18
C ALA A 168 -31.37 -18.47 22.58
N GLN A 169 -30.74 -17.32 22.73
CA GLN A 169 -30.69 -16.57 23.98
C GLN A 169 -31.77 -15.47 24.04
N LYS A 170 -32.16 -15.10 25.26
CA LYS A 170 -33.22 -14.08 25.50
C LYS A 170 -32.74 -12.61 25.24
N GLY A 171 -31.46 -12.39 25.23
CA GLY A 171 -30.89 -11.06 24.95
C GLY A 171 -31.00 -10.66 23.48
N ALA A 172 -30.50 -9.49 23.16
CA ALA A 172 -30.51 -8.95 21.82
C ALA A 172 -29.12 -8.44 21.41
N GLU A 173 -28.77 -8.66 20.14
CA GLU A 173 -27.68 -7.94 19.51
C GLU A 173 -28.03 -6.46 19.39
N PRO A 174 -27.05 -5.55 19.45
CA PRO A 174 -27.31 -4.13 19.26
C PRO A 174 -27.97 -3.87 17.91
N ASP A 175 -29.08 -3.20 17.91
CA ASP A 175 -29.78 -2.80 16.69
C ASP A 175 -29.27 -1.44 16.21
N PHE A 176 -28.21 -1.44 15.42
CA PHE A 176 -27.65 -0.24 14.80
C PHE A 176 -28.53 0.37 13.71
N SER A 177 -29.68 -0.23 13.38
CA SER A 177 -30.64 0.36 12.45
C SER A 177 -31.47 1.48 13.11
N LYS A 178 -31.60 1.46 14.43
CA LYS A 178 -32.37 2.43 15.21
C LYS A 178 -31.59 3.71 15.45
N GLU A 179 -32.31 4.81 15.40
CA GLU A 179 -31.75 6.11 15.78
C GLU A 179 -31.74 6.30 17.29
N SER A 180 -30.74 7.02 17.79
CA SER A 180 -30.64 7.40 19.20
C SER A 180 -31.57 8.58 19.49
N GLU A 181 -32.59 8.37 20.31
CA GLU A 181 -33.51 9.46 20.70
C GLU A 181 -32.79 10.67 21.34
N PRO A 182 -31.79 10.49 22.24
CA PRO A 182 -31.05 11.63 22.77
C PRO A 182 -30.34 12.43 21.68
N LEU A 183 -29.68 11.79 20.73
CA LEU A 183 -29.01 12.48 19.62
C LEU A 183 -30.00 13.13 18.66
N ALA A 184 -31.16 12.52 18.44
CA ALA A 184 -32.22 13.11 17.61
C ALA A 184 -32.71 14.44 18.18
N ALA A 185 -32.80 14.55 19.50
CA ALA A 185 -33.13 15.82 20.16
C ALA A 185 -32.00 16.87 20.00
N GLU A 186 -30.71 16.43 20.03
CA GLU A 186 -29.57 17.35 19.87
C GLU A 186 -29.47 17.92 18.43
N THR A 187 -30.00 17.22 17.41
CA THR A 187 -29.89 17.68 16.01
C THR A 187 -30.48 19.07 15.79
N ARG A 188 -31.56 19.44 16.50
CA ARG A 188 -32.22 20.75 16.37
C ARG A 188 -31.38 21.90 16.91
N GLY A 189 -30.43 21.63 17.79
CA GLY A 189 -29.51 22.61 18.36
C GLY A 189 -28.25 22.85 17.49
N LEU A 190 -28.09 22.14 16.40
CA LEU A 190 -26.96 22.31 15.50
C LEU A 190 -27.08 23.64 14.74
N PRO A 191 -25.95 24.29 14.40
CA PRO A 191 -25.97 25.43 13.49
C PRO A 191 -26.39 24.99 12.08
N SER A 192 -26.70 25.96 11.22
CA SER A 192 -26.94 25.68 9.80
C SER A 192 -25.81 24.83 9.17
N ILE A 193 -26.17 23.84 8.42
CA ILE A 193 -25.25 22.86 7.82
C ILE A 193 -25.10 23.12 6.32
N LEU A 194 -23.88 23.42 5.89
CA LEU A 194 -23.47 23.47 4.50
C LEU A 194 -23.15 22.05 4.03
N PHE A 195 -23.63 21.66 2.84
CA PHE A 195 -23.39 20.32 2.30
C PHE A 195 -23.53 20.28 0.78
N ILE A 196 -23.07 19.17 0.19
CA ILE A 196 -23.26 18.86 -1.22
C ILE A 196 -24.46 17.92 -1.35
N GLU A 197 -25.35 18.18 -2.29
CA GLU A 197 -26.44 17.28 -2.68
C GLU A 197 -26.33 16.93 -4.16
N GLY A 198 -26.46 15.65 -4.50
CA GLY A 198 -26.35 15.21 -5.87
C GLY A 198 -26.64 13.72 -6.05
N ALA A 199 -26.35 13.21 -7.21
CA ALA A 199 -26.42 11.78 -7.44
C ALA A 199 -25.47 11.04 -6.51
N PRO A 200 -25.79 9.79 -6.09
CA PRO A 200 -24.89 9.00 -5.29
C PRO A 200 -23.53 8.87 -5.97
N ILE A 201 -22.47 9.17 -5.23
CA ILE A 201 -21.11 8.99 -5.74
C ILE A 201 -20.84 7.50 -5.74
N HIS A 202 -20.88 6.88 -6.91
CA HIS A 202 -20.37 5.54 -7.09
C HIS A 202 -18.90 5.64 -7.45
N THR A 203 -18.08 4.96 -6.70
CA THR A 203 -16.69 4.80 -7.06
C THR A 203 -16.56 3.65 -8.03
N VAL A 204 -15.87 3.88 -9.11
CA VAL A 204 -15.35 2.78 -9.91
C VAL A 204 -14.26 2.13 -9.09
N ALA A 205 -14.36 0.82 -8.88
CA ALA A 205 -13.36 0.06 -8.15
C ALA A 205 -11.95 0.32 -8.71
N GLY A 206 -11.10 0.90 -7.87
CA GLY A 206 -9.71 1.14 -8.18
C GLY A 206 -9.04 1.89 -7.04
N PRO A 207 -7.81 1.53 -6.67
CA PRO A 207 -7.09 2.12 -5.54
C PRO A 207 -6.74 3.59 -5.72
N CYS A 208 -6.92 4.11 -6.91
CA CYS A 208 -6.52 5.46 -7.29
C CYS A 208 -7.58 6.49 -7.03
N LEU A 209 -8.22 6.34 -5.98
CA LEU A 209 -9.42 7.01 -5.65
C LEU A 209 -9.35 8.52 -5.72
N MET A 210 -8.23 9.08 -5.45
CA MET A 210 -8.25 10.40 -4.89
C MET A 210 -7.99 11.52 -5.87
N GLY A 211 -7.54 11.22 -7.05
CA GLY A 211 -7.50 12.19 -8.14
C GLY A 211 -8.58 11.92 -9.20
N HIS A 212 -9.18 10.71 -9.18
CA HIS A 212 -9.90 10.22 -10.34
C HIS A 212 -11.26 9.60 -10.08
N ALA A 213 -11.55 9.23 -8.87
CA ALA A 213 -12.56 8.22 -8.61
C ALA A 213 -13.97 8.75 -8.43
N ALA A 214 -14.15 10.00 -8.22
CA ALA A 214 -15.49 10.56 -8.13
C ALA A 214 -16.04 10.82 -9.54
N TYR A 215 -16.24 9.75 -10.31
CA TYR A 215 -17.06 9.83 -11.51
C TYR A 215 -18.47 9.44 -11.17
N PRO A 216 -19.46 10.21 -11.60
CA PRO A 216 -20.84 9.75 -11.55
C PRO A 216 -20.96 8.49 -12.39
N ASN A 217 -21.67 7.48 -11.88
CA ASN A 217 -21.97 6.28 -12.64
C ASN A 217 -22.90 6.61 -13.82
N GLY A 218 -22.38 6.49 -15.01
CA GLY A 218 -23.16 6.75 -16.23
C GLY A 218 -23.59 8.22 -16.33
N ASP A 219 -24.81 8.45 -16.76
CA ASP A 219 -25.37 9.78 -17.06
C ASP A 219 -25.94 10.54 -15.84
N LYS A 220 -25.55 10.15 -14.63
CA LYS A 220 -26.08 10.79 -13.39
C LYS A 220 -25.22 11.98 -12.98
N TRP A 221 -25.39 13.06 -13.70
CA TRP A 221 -24.83 14.37 -13.38
C TRP A 221 -25.85 15.20 -12.61
N GLY A 222 -25.40 16.28 -12.05
CA GLY A 222 -26.20 17.25 -11.31
C GLY A 222 -25.85 17.27 -9.84
N THR A 223 -25.31 18.40 -9.39
CA THR A 223 -24.97 18.65 -7.99
C THR A 223 -25.36 20.06 -7.58
N ALA A 224 -25.62 20.19 -6.28
CA ALA A 224 -25.91 21.47 -5.66
C ALA A 224 -25.11 21.63 -4.36
N ILE A 225 -24.75 22.86 -4.04
CA ILE A 225 -24.31 23.27 -2.70
C ILE A 225 -25.51 23.88 -1.99
N LYS A 226 -25.86 23.32 -0.84
CA LYS A 226 -27.06 23.69 -0.10
C LYS A 226 -26.73 23.99 1.36
N VAL A 227 -27.61 24.73 2.01
CA VAL A 227 -27.60 25.01 3.45
C VAL A 227 -28.91 24.55 4.06
N PHE A 228 -28.85 23.68 5.04
CA PHE A 228 -29.96 23.18 5.81
C PHE A 228 -29.91 23.79 7.21
N ASP A 229 -31.09 24.26 7.71
CA ASP A 229 -31.24 24.73 9.05
C ASP A 229 -31.91 23.65 9.92
N PRO A 230 -31.16 22.97 10.82
CA PRO A 230 -31.73 21.91 11.63
C PRO A 230 -32.75 22.38 12.68
N SER A 231 -32.80 23.66 12.99
CA SER A 231 -33.80 24.23 13.90
C SER A 231 -35.20 24.35 13.25
N HIS A 232 -35.23 24.36 11.91
CA HIS A 232 -36.43 24.40 11.07
C HIS A 232 -36.45 23.24 10.07
N PRO A 233 -36.55 22.01 10.53
CA PRO A 233 -36.39 20.83 9.68
C PRO A 233 -37.52 20.67 8.64
N GLU A 234 -38.60 21.35 8.80
CA GLU A 234 -39.74 21.42 7.87
C GLU A 234 -39.46 22.30 6.64
N MET A 235 -38.45 23.19 6.73
CA MET A 235 -38.07 24.06 5.64
C MET A 235 -37.12 23.36 4.69
N PRO A 236 -37.28 23.51 3.36
CA PRO A 236 -36.33 22.94 2.41
C PRO A 236 -34.97 23.64 2.53
N PRO A 237 -33.87 22.94 2.26
CA PRO A 237 -32.55 23.56 2.25
C PRO A 237 -32.44 24.70 1.24
N ARG A 238 -31.78 25.77 1.63
CA ARG A 238 -31.46 26.90 0.75
C ARG A 238 -30.38 26.49 -0.24
N VAL A 239 -30.65 26.69 -1.54
CA VAL A 239 -29.69 26.42 -2.60
C VAL A 239 -28.74 27.61 -2.74
N LEU A 240 -27.43 27.37 -2.67
CA LEU A 240 -26.41 28.37 -2.94
C LEU A 240 -25.90 28.27 -4.37
N PHE A 241 -25.78 27.06 -4.88
CA PHE A 241 -25.33 26.75 -6.22
C PHE A 241 -25.96 25.45 -6.69
N GLU A 242 -26.33 25.38 -7.95
CA GLU A 242 -26.84 24.17 -8.57
C GLU A 242 -26.46 24.16 -10.05
N GLU A 243 -25.93 23.04 -10.56
CA GLU A 243 -25.59 22.87 -11.96
C GLU A 243 -25.86 21.42 -12.38
N ALA A 244 -26.75 21.25 -13.36
CA ALA A 244 -27.19 19.93 -13.83
C ALA A 244 -26.09 19.08 -14.47
N ASP A 245 -25.10 19.72 -15.10
CA ASP A 245 -24.00 19.05 -15.82
C ASP A 245 -22.69 19.03 -15.00
N SER A 246 -22.78 19.07 -13.69
CA SER A 246 -21.60 19.07 -12.83
C SER A 246 -21.63 18.00 -11.75
N VAL A 247 -20.45 17.69 -11.22
CA VAL A 247 -20.27 16.93 -9.98
C VAL A 247 -19.31 17.70 -9.09
N ILE A 248 -19.68 17.85 -7.81
CA ILE A 248 -18.83 18.42 -6.76
C ILE A 248 -18.36 17.27 -5.88
N PHE A 249 -17.06 17.23 -5.58
CA PHE A 249 -16.45 16.13 -4.83
C PHE A 249 -16.30 16.45 -3.34
N ASP A 250 -15.74 17.61 -3.04
CA ASP A 250 -15.44 18.06 -1.68
C ASP A 250 -15.63 19.57 -1.56
N LEU A 251 -15.73 20.04 -0.32
CA LEU A 251 -15.79 21.46 -0.02
C LEU A 251 -14.99 21.81 1.23
N ALA A 252 -14.57 23.06 1.31
CA ALA A 252 -13.94 23.68 2.47
C ALA A 252 -14.46 25.08 2.68
N LEU A 253 -14.78 25.40 3.93
CA LEU A 253 -15.26 26.72 4.32
C LEU A 253 -14.10 27.59 4.81
N SER A 254 -14.05 28.86 4.44
CA SER A 254 -13.12 29.84 5.00
C SER A 254 -13.34 29.98 6.52
N TYR A 255 -12.33 30.45 7.25
CA TYR A 255 -12.39 30.55 8.70
C TYR A 255 -13.45 31.55 9.20
N ASP A 256 -13.73 32.60 8.41
CA ASP A 256 -14.78 33.58 8.67
C ASP A 256 -16.18 33.17 8.18
N ALA A 257 -16.28 31.94 7.64
CA ALA A 257 -17.49 31.37 7.04
C ALA A 257 -18.11 32.17 5.88
N LYS A 258 -17.33 33.00 5.18
CA LYS A 258 -17.84 33.83 4.07
C LYS A 258 -17.58 33.26 2.69
N THR A 259 -16.59 32.39 2.54
CA THR A 259 -16.20 31.83 1.25
C THR A 259 -16.19 30.30 1.32
N ILE A 260 -16.80 29.65 0.34
CA ILE A 260 -16.84 28.21 0.15
C ILE A 260 -15.92 27.88 -1.01
N TRP A 261 -14.93 27.04 -0.75
CA TRP A 261 -14.03 26.46 -1.74
C TRP A 261 -14.45 25.04 -2.02
N PHE A 262 -14.42 24.60 -3.29
CA PHE A 262 -14.84 23.25 -3.65
C PHE A 262 -14.18 22.76 -4.94
N SER A 263 -14.12 21.45 -5.08
CA SER A 263 -13.68 20.81 -6.31
C SER A 263 -14.87 20.43 -7.16
N MET A 264 -14.91 20.87 -8.41
CA MET A 264 -15.99 20.59 -9.32
C MET A 264 -15.46 20.13 -10.68
N ARG A 265 -16.17 19.19 -11.28
CA ARG A 265 -15.97 18.76 -12.66
C ARG A 265 -17.26 18.93 -13.43
N ARG A 266 -17.19 19.61 -14.55
CA ARG A 266 -18.29 19.70 -15.52
C ARG A 266 -18.26 18.54 -16.51
N HIS A 267 -19.40 18.14 -17.01
CA HIS A 267 -19.55 16.98 -17.91
C HIS A 267 -18.60 17.03 -19.12
N LYS A 268 -18.40 18.20 -19.70
CA LYS A 268 -17.51 18.40 -20.85
C LYS A 268 -16.04 18.56 -20.48
N SER A 269 -15.71 18.73 -19.20
CA SER A 269 -14.32 18.83 -18.73
C SER A 269 -13.76 17.46 -18.42
N PRO A 270 -12.60 17.09 -18.93
CA PRO A 270 -11.94 15.84 -18.53
C PRO A 270 -11.40 15.90 -17.10
N CYS A 271 -11.26 17.10 -16.50
CA CYS A 271 -10.56 17.32 -15.25
C CYS A 271 -11.41 17.99 -14.18
N TRP A 272 -11.03 17.78 -12.95
CA TRP A 272 -11.51 18.47 -11.77
C TRP A 272 -10.75 19.79 -11.60
N HIS A 273 -11.47 20.85 -11.19
CA HIS A 273 -10.88 22.15 -10.90
C HIS A 273 -11.42 22.71 -9.59
N ILE A 274 -10.66 23.62 -8.99
CA ILE A 274 -11.05 24.32 -7.78
C ILE A 274 -11.87 25.55 -8.15
N TYR A 275 -12.98 25.70 -7.44
CA TYR A 275 -13.90 26.83 -7.52
C TYR A 275 -14.06 27.47 -6.15
N ARG A 276 -14.54 28.69 -6.14
CA ARG A 276 -15.00 29.37 -4.92
C ARG A 276 -16.31 30.10 -5.19
N ILE A 277 -17.11 30.23 -4.12
CA ILE A 277 -18.36 30.96 -4.10
C ILE A 277 -18.54 31.62 -2.73
N ASN A 278 -19.24 32.74 -2.65
CA ASN A 278 -19.60 33.35 -1.38
C ASN A 278 -20.66 32.51 -0.65
N ALA A 279 -20.71 32.57 0.67
CA ALA A 279 -21.68 31.84 1.50
C ALA A 279 -23.15 32.31 1.30
N ASP A 280 -23.37 33.40 0.62
CA ASP A 280 -24.68 33.86 0.19
C ASP A 280 -25.10 33.29 -1.18
N GLY A 281 -24.20 32.62 -1.91
CA GLY A 281 -24.39 32.03 -3.23
C GLY A 281 -23.94 32.93 -4.38
N SER A 282 -23.44 34.13 -4.10
CA SER A 282 -22.91 35.06 -5.11
C SER A 282 -21.44 34.79 -5.44
N GLY A 283 -20.95 35.36 -6.54
CA GLY A 283 -19.51 35.45 -6.80
C GLY A 283 -18.83 34.13 -7.15
N LEU A 284 -19.47 33.22 -7.87
CA LEU A 284 -18.85 31.98 -8.36
C LEU A 284 -17.66 32.28 -9.26
N VAL A 285 -16.51 31.71 -8.94
CA VAL A 285 -15.26 31.82 -9.70
C VAL A 285 -14.61 30.44 -9.86
N GLN A 286 -14.21 30.09 -11.08
CA GLN A 286 -13.29 28.99 -11.32
C GLN A 286 -11.87 29.51 -11.04
N VAL A 287 -11.14 28.89 -10.12
CA VAL A 287 -9.83 29.36 -9.63
C VAL A 287 -8.68 28.66 -10.34
N THR A 288 -8.85 27.36 -10.63
CA THR A 288 -7.85 26.59 -11.38
C THR A 288 -8.41 26.06 -12.67
N ASP A 289 -7.51 25.85 -13.65
CA ASP A 289 -7.82 25.29 -14.96
C ASP A 289 -6.67 24.39 -15.45
N GLY A 290 -6.83 23.79 -16.63
CA GLY A 290 -5.80 22.99 -17.28
C GLY A 290 -6.14 21.52 -17.46
N ALA A 291 -5.19 20.76 -18.02
CA ALA A 291 -5.37 19.34 -18.34
C ALA A 291 -4.92 18.42 -17.19
N PHE A 292 -5.28 18.76 -15.97
CA PHE A 292 -4.95 18.03 -14.75
C PHE A 292 -6.05 18.20 -13.71
N HIS A 293 -6.09 17.29 -12.76
CA HIS A 293 -7.09 17.35 -11.68
C HIS A 293 -6.55 18.17 -10.52
N ASP A 294 -7.39 19.08 -10.02
CA ASP A 294 -7.19 19.84 -8.80
C ASP A 294 -8.35 19.57 -7.85
N THR A 295 -8.06 19.08 -6.64
CA THR A 295 -9.07 18.66 -5.65
C THR A 295 -8.64 19.03 -4.22
N SER A 296 -9.52 18.80 -3.27
CA SER A 296 -9.29 18.96 -1.82
C SER A 296 -8.72 20.33 -1.44
N PRO A 297 -9.40 21.43 -1.81
CA PRO A 297 -8.96 22.76 -1.41
C PRO A 297 -9.01 22.91 0.12
N ALA A 298 -7.96 23.49 0.70
CA ALA A 298 -7.85 23.76 2.13
C ALA A 298 -7.34 25.18 2.35
N PRO A 299 -8.19 26.12 2.80
CA PRO A 299 -7.79 27.49 3.13
C PRO A 299 -6.70 27.51 4.21
N LEU A 300 -5.64 28.26 3.97
CA LEU A 300 -4.54 28.46 4.91
C LEU A 300 -4.78 29.73 5.75
N PRO A 301 -4.20 29.80 6.97
CA PRO A 301 -4.35 30.96 7.84
C PRO A 301 -3.75 32.25 7.27
N ASP A 302 -2.83 32.15 6.31
CA ASP A 302 -2.21 33.28 5.62
C ASP A 302 -2.95 33.74 4.35
N GLY A 303 -4.11 33.16 4.07
CA GLY A 303 -4.96 33.49 2.91
C GLY A 303 -4.62 32.73 1.63
N ARG A 304 -3.57 31.92 1.60
CA ARG A 304 -3.30 30.98 0.50
C ARG A 304 -4.24 29.76 0.58
N ILE A 305 -4.21 28.95 -0.47
CA ILE A 305 -4.98 27.70 -0.55
C ILE A 305 -4.00 26.55 -0.80
N ALA A 306 -4.04 25.55 0.06
CA ALA A 306 -3.42 24.27 -0.22
C ALA A 306 -4.42 23.37 -0.96
N PHE A 307 -3.94 22.51 -1.85
CA PHE A 307 -4.79 21.61 -2.63
C PHE A 307 -4.01 20.42 -3.16
N ILE A 308 -4.74 19.43 -3.61
CA ILE A 308 -4.18 18.22 -4.25
C ILE A 308 -4.24 18.40 -5.76
N SER A 309 -3.13 18.11 -6.45
CA SER A 309 -3.07 18.25 -7.90
C SER A 309 -2.27 17.13 -8.58
N THR A 310 -2.70 16.81 -9.81
CA THR A 310 -1.99 15.86 -10.70
C THR A 310 -1.20 16.59 -11.81
N ARG A 311 -0.87 17.87 -11.61
CA ARG A 311 -0.25 18.72 -12.63
C ARG A 311 1.21 18.42 -12.93
N GLU A 312 1.85 17.57 -12.13
CA GLU A 312 3.24 17.19 -12.38
C GLU A 312 3.34 16.26 -13.59
N PRO A 313 4.01 16.66 -14.68
CA PRO A 313 4.09 15.87 -15.89
C PRO A 313 4.90 14.58 -15.70
N GLY A 314 4.47 13.51 -16.37
CA GLY A 314 5.20 12.24 -16.41
C GLY A 314 5.30 11.54 -15.07
N THR A 315 4.31 11.70 -14.19
CA THR A 315 4.23 10.96 -12.95
C THR A 315 2.89 10.24 -12.87
N HIS A 316 2.95 8.93 -12.87
CA HIS A 316 1.79 8.05 -12.89
C HIS A 316 1.87 7.02 -11.76
N LEU A 317 0.71 6.55 -11.33
CA LEU A 317 0.61 5.52 -10.30
C LEU A 317 1.30 4.23 -10.76
N VAL A 318 2.18 3.69 -9.93
CA VAL A 318 3.00 2.56 -10.30
C VAL A 318 2.23 1.25 -10.40
N CYS A 319 1.22 1.08 -9.57
CA CYS A 319 0.40 -0.14 -9.51
C CYS A 319 -1.02 0.05 -10.08
N ALA A 320 -1.31 1.20 -10.70
CA ALA A 320 -2.64 1.50 -11.22
C ALA A 320 -2.58 2.42 -12.44
N THR A 321 -3.76 2.72 -13.01
CA THR A 321 -3.90 3.70 -14.09
C THR A 321 -4.12 5.09 -13.52
N GLY A 322 -3.59 6.09 -14.16
CA GLY A 322 -3.79 7.49 -13.83
C GLY A 322 -2.55 8.21 -13.30
N PRO A 323 -2.57 9.53 -13.30
CA PRO A 323 -1.46 10.34 -12.79
C PRO A 323 -1.39 10.30 -11.25
N SER A 324 -0.18 10.45 -10.73
CA SER A 324 0.06 10.64 -9.30
C SER A 324 -0.40 12.02 -8.84
N SER A 325 -0.98 12.10 -7.66
CA SER A 325 -1.40 13.35 -7.04
C SER A 325 -0.45 13.79 -5.93
N ARG A 326 -0.28 15.10 -5.77
CA ARG A 326 0.64 15.73 -4.82
C ARG A 326 0.04 16.98 -4.20
N VAL A 327 0.59 17.38 -3.07
CA VAL A 327 0.18 18.61 -2.37
C VAL A 327 0.79 19.82 -3.06
N HIS A 328 -0.04 20.82 -3.32
CA HIS A 328 0.32 22.12 -3.88
C HIS A 328 -0.23 23.26 -3.02
N VAL A 329 0.32 24.44 -3.18
CA VAL A 329 -0.21 25.69 -2.63
C VAL A 329 -0.33 26.73 -3.73
N MET A 330 -1.29 27.66 -3.57
CA MET A 330 -1.51 28.77 -4.49
C MET A 330 -2.04 30.00 -3.73
N ASN A 331 -1.99 31.17 -4.34
CA ASN A 331 -2.73 32.33 -3.88
C ASN A 331 -4.24 32.12 -4.07
N ALA A 332 -5.07 32.87 -3.33
CA ALA A 332 -6.52 32.76 -3.42
C ALA A 332 -7.12 33.10 -4.80
N ASP A 333 -6.36 33.76 -5.66
CA ASP A 333 -6.72 34.07 -7.04
C ASP A 333 -6.28 32.98 -8.05
N GLY A 334 -5.65 31.89 -7.60
CA GLY A 334 -5.12 30.82 -8.43
C GLY A 334 -3.69 31.03 -8.91
N SER A 335 -3.09 32.18 -8.67
CA SER A 335 -1.70 32.46 -9.04
C SER A 335 -0.69 31.83 -8.09
N GLY A 336 0.58 31.81 -8.48
CA GLY A 336 1.66 31.37 -7.59
C GLY A 336 1.65 29.90 -7.20
N VAL A 337 1.14 29.04 -8.07
CA VAL A 337 1.05 27.60 -7.81
C VAL A 337 2.43 26.98 -7.62
N LYS A 338 2.62 26.28 -6.49
CA LYS A 338 3.85 25.61 -6.14
C LYS A 338 3.57 24.21 -5.59
N MET A 339 4.26 23.18 -6.11
CA MET A 339 4.27 21.84 -5.54
C MET A 339 5.11 21.84 -4.25
N ILE A 340 4.62 21.17 -3.22
CA ILE A 340 5.25 21.12 -1.89
C ILE A 340 5.39 19.71 -1.34
N SER A 341 4.99 18.67 -2.06
CA SER A 341 5.26 17.26 -1.71
C SER A 341 5.83 16.50 -2.89
N SER A 342 6.55 15.42 -2.62
CA SER A 342 7.02 14.44 -3.60
C SER A 342 6.56 13.06 -3.19
N ASN A 343 5.89 12.36 -4.09
CA ASN A 343 5.37 11.01 -3.88
C ASN A 343 5.24 10.30 -5.24
N THR A 344 5.66 9.06 -5.34
CA THR A 344 5.53 8.25 -6.56
C THR A 344 4.15 7.63 -6.69
N LEU A 345 3.37 7.58 -5.59
CA LEU A 345 1.97 7.17 -5.60
C LEU A 345 1.05 8.39 -5.46
N ALA A 346 0.36 8.55 -4.33
CA ALA A 346 -0.64 9.61 -4.22
C ALA A 346 -0.72 10.21 -2.82
N ASP A 347 -0.83 11.55 -2.75
CA ASP A 347 -1.26 12.30 -1.58
C ASP A 347 -2.69 12.79 -1.82
N TYR A 348 -3.59 12.75 -0.80
CA TYR A 348 -4.99 13.09 -0.94
C TYR A 348 -5.71 13.39 0.39
N CYS A 349 -6.97 13.86 0.33
CA CYS A 349 -7.79 14.20 1.52
C CYS A 349 -7.14 15.23 2.44
N LEU A 350 -6.81 16.40 1.89
CA LEU A 350 -6.09 17.46 2.59
C LEU A 350 -6.95 18.19 3.63
N SER A 351 -6.36 18.49 4.76
CA SER A 351 -6.91 19.36 5.81
C SER A 351 -5.81 20.20 6.48
N VAL A 352 -6.21 21.20 7.26
CA VAL A 352 -5.31 22.07 8.03
C VAL A 352 -5.56 21.84 9.52
N ARG A 353 -4.50 21.61 10.29
CA ARG A 353 -4.51 21.44 11.73
C ARG A 353 -4.50 22.80 12.46
N SER A 354 -4.89 22.81 13.73
CA SER A 354 -4.86 24.01 14.58
C SER A 354 -3.46 24.60 14.77
N ASP A 355 -2.42 23.79 14.67
CA ASP A 355 -1.02 24.21 14.72
C ASP A 355 -0.49 24.79 13.40
N GLY A 356 -1.31 24.83 12.35
CA GLY A 356 -1.00 25.35 11.02
C GLY A 356 -0.37 24.36 10.05
N ARG A 357 -0.09 23.14 10.48
CA ARG A 357 0.40 22.08 9.58
C ARG A 357 -0.72 21.59 8.66
N LEU A 358 -0.33 21.21 7.46
CA LEU A 358 -1.16 20.42 6.57
C LEU A 358 -1.22 18.99 7.08
N MET A 359 -2.37 18.34 6.97
CA MET A 359 -2.56 16.93 7.23
C MET A 359 -3.27 16.29 6.04
N TYR A 360 -2.79 15.14 5.60
CA TYR A 360 -3.34 14.44 4.44
C TYR A 360 -3.06 12.94 4.52
N THR A 361 -3.76 12.18 3.72
CA THR A 361 -3.48 10.76 3.53
C THR A 361 -2.40 10.60 2.48
N ARG A 362 -1.38 9.80 2.77
CA ARG A 362 -0.31 9.45 1.85
C ARG A 362 -0.31 7.97 1.58
N TRP A 363 -0.43 7.61 0.31
CA TRP A 363 -0.23 6.27 -0.18
C TRP A 363 1.19 6.14 -0.71
N GLU A 364 1.96 5.21 -0.15
CA GLU A 364 3.35 5.00 -0.53
C GLU A 364 3.72 3.52 -0.53
N TYR A 365 4.65 3.15 -1.40
CA TYR A 365 5.32 1.85 -1.39
C TYR A 365 6.82 2.06 -1.53
N VAL A 366 7.59 1.62 -0.54
CA VAL A 366 9.04 1.55 -0.62
C VAL A 366 9.45 0.09 -0.63
N ASP A 367 9.52 -0.49 -1.82
CA ASP A 367 9.82 -1.90 -2.08
C ASP A 367 8.86 -2.90 -1.45
N TRP A 368 7.92 -2.44 -0.67
CA TRP A 368 6.95 -3.25 0.02
C TRP A 368 5.54 -2.80 -0.34
N ASN A 369 4.78 -3.71 -0.96
CA ASN A 369 3.37 -3.48 -1.24
C ASN A 369 2.55 -3.77 0.02
N ILE A 370 2.46 -2.79 0.90
CA ILE A 370 1.71 -2.92 2.14
C ILE A 370 0.30 -2.39 1.91
N MET A 371 -0.67 -3.29 1.81
CA MET A 371 -2.07 -2.95 1.60
C MET A 371 -2.68 -2.14 2.76
N SER A 372 -2.06 -2.14 3.91
CA SER A 372 -2.45 -1.36 5.09
C SER A 372 -1.74 0.00 5.21
N ARG A 373 -1.04 0.47 4.16
CA ARG A 373 -0.25 1.70 4.28
C ARG A 373 -0.80 2.86 3.43
N GLN A 374 -1.93 3.39 3.87
CA GLN A 374 -2.39 4.72 3.47
C GLN A 374 -2.58 5.56 4.74
N SER A 375 -1.46 6.02 5.24
CA SER A 375 -1.31 6.62 6.56
C SER A 375 -1.54 8.12 6.54
N LEU A 376 -1.76 8.72 7.72
CA LEU A 376 -1.81 10.16 7.87
C LEU A 376 -0.42 10.77 7.98
N TRP A 377 -0.17 11.81 7.20
CA TRP A 377 1.07 12.57 7.20
C TRP A 377 0.81 14.04 7.44
N THR A 378 1.79 14.74 7.97
CA THR A 378 1.77 16.19 8.15
C THR A 378 2.99 16.83 7.54
N GLN A 379 2.84 18.08 7.10
CA GLN A 379 3.95 18.94 6.67
C GLN A 379 3.59 20.42 6.87
N TYR A 380 4.59 21.29 6.80
CA TYR A 380 4.37 22.73 6.77
C TYR A 380 3.82 23.18 5.41
N PRO A 381 3.07 24.31 5.36
CA PRO A 381 2.56 24.85 4.09
C PRO A 381 3.61 25.30 3.07
N ASP A 382 4.88 25.27 3.42
CA ASP A 382 6.01 25.48 2.52
C ASP A 382 6.70 24.18 2.07
N GLY A 383 6.18 23.02 2.52
CA GLY A 383 6.66 21.67 2.16
C GLY A 383 7.67 21.07 3.14
N ARG A 384 8.23 21.86 4.05
CA ARG A 384 9.17 21.35 5.06
C ARG A 384 8.48 20.49 6.11
N HIS A 385 9.29 19.78 6.88
CA HIS A 385 8.86 18.94 8.00
C HIS A 385 7.79 17.92 7.62
N LEU A 386 8.01 17.23 6.48
CA LEU A 386 7.19 16.08 6.14
C LEU A 386 7.36 14.98 7.20
N GLU A 387 6.28 14.64 7.89
CA GLU A 387 6.29 13.69 8.99
C GLU A 387 5.08 12.76 8.96
N LEU A 388 5.29 11.51 9.29
CA LEU A 388 4.20 10.58 9.57
C LEU A 388 3.43 11.08 10.79
N CYS A 389 2.14 11.28 10.63
CA CYS A 389 1.22 11.67 11.70
C CYS A 389 0.71 10.43 12.46
N PHE A 390 0.19 9.44 11.72
CA PHE A 390 -0.33 8.21 12.32
C PHE A 390 -0.46 7.09 11.29
N GLY A 391 -0.27 5.83 11.73
CA GLY A 391 -0.66 4.64 10.97
C GLY A 391 0.46 3.93 10.21
N ASN A 392 1.73 4.05 10.63
CA ASN A 392 2.86 3.38 9.95
C ASN A 392 2.83 1.85 10.07
N LEU A 393 2.46 1.32 11.23
CA LEU A 393 2.38 -0.11 11.52
C LEU A 393 0.94 -0.57 11.77
N LEU A 394 -0.02 0.16 11.23
CA LEU A 394 -1.42 -0.13 11.42
C LEU A 394 -1.91 -1.09 10.33
N ASP A 395 -2.40 -2.26 10.72
CA ASP A 395 -2.97 -3.22 9.78
C ASP A 395 -4.45 -3.00 9.53
N ASP A 396 -5.17 -2.53 10.56
CA ASP A 396 -6.59 -2.27 10.51
C ASP A 396 -6.92 -1.03 11.38
N PRO A 397 -7.50 0.00 10.79
CA PRO A 397 -7.93 0.11 9.40
C PRO A 397 -6.75 0.29 8.42
N PRO A 398 -6.84 -0.26 7.20
CA PRO A 398 -5.76 -0.14 6.22
C PRO A 398 -5.57 1.26 5.66
N ASN A 399 -6.63 2.08 5.67
CA ASN A 399 -6.58 3.45 5.19
C ASN A 399 -7.28 4.41 6.15
N LEU A 400 -6.70 5.60 6.27
CA LEU A 400 -7.20 6.72 7.08
C LEU A 400 -7.54 7.88 6.14
N LEU A 401 -8.81 8.03 5.75
CA LEU A 401 -9.25 9.02 4.77
C LEU A 401 -10.03 10.18 5.40
N GLN A 402 -10.07 11.32 4.71
CA GLN A 402 -10.91 12.47 5.07
C GLN A 402 -10.69 12.96 6.52
N ALA A 403 -9.45 12.92 6.96
CA ALA A 403 -9.04 13.19 8.32
C ALA A 403 -9.24 14.66 8.73
N LYS A 404 -9.78 14.86 9.93
CA LYS A 404 -9.93 16.20 10.56
C LYS A 404 -9.55 16.13 12.04
N GLU A 405 -8.80 17.14 12.49
CA GLU A 405 -8.44 17.30 13.89
C GLU A 405 -9.70 17.60 14.74
N VAL A 406 -9.80 16.97 15.91
CA VAL A 406 -10.90 17.21 16.84
C VAL A 406 -10.67 18.52 17.60
N PRO A 407 -11.60 19.50 17.57
CA PRO A 407 -11.33 20.88 18.05
C PRO A 407 -10.93 20.99 19.52
N ASP A 408 -11.47 20.13 20.39
CA ASP A 408 -11.23 20.11 21.83
C ASP A 408 -10.22 19.05 22.28
N ALA A 409 -9.67 18.29 21.32
CA ALA A 409 -8.64 17.26 21.51
C ALA A 409 -7.69 17.23 20.30
N PRO A 410 -6.77 18.19 20.18
CA PRO A 410 -5.92 18.33 18.98
C PRO A 410 -4.98 17.14 18.73
N GLU A 411 -4.74 16.28 19.72
CA GLU A 411 -4.09 15.00 19.56
C GLU A 411 -4.98 13.93 18.89
N GLU A 412 -6.29 14.15 18.81
CA GLU A 412 -7.23 13.24 18.18
C GLU A 412 -7.59 13.69 16.76
N VAL A 413 -7.75 12.72 15.89
CA VAL A 413 -8.12 12.91 14.50
C VAL A 413 -9.26 11.96 14.17
N VAL A 414 -10.40 12.51 13.77
CA VAL A 414 -11.50 11.71 13.21
C VAL A 414 -11.25 11.46 11.74
N CYS A 415 -11.47 10.24 11.28
CA CYS A 415 -11.32 9.88 9.88
C CYS A 415 -12.27 8.75 9.46
N THR A 416 -12.37 8.56 8.16
CA THR A 416 -13.04 7.41 7.56
C THR A 416 -12.03 6.27 7.47
N PHE A 417 -12.34 5.14 8.09
CA PHE A 417 -11.60 3.89 8.02
C PHE A 417 -12.08 3.10 6.81
N THR A 418 -11.25 2.99 5.78
CA THR A 418 -11.65 2.37 4.52
C THR A 418 -10.79 1.15 4.19
N PRO A 419 -11.26 0.25 3.33
CA PRO A 419 -10.42 -0.81 2.77
C PRO A 419 -9.33 -0.23 1.87
N HIS A 420 -8.28 -1.02 1.61
CA HIS A 420 -7.18 -0.63 0.72
C HIS A 420 -7.66 -0.38 -0.72
N HIS A 421 -8.45 -1.30 -1.24
CA HIS A 421 -9.10 -1.14 -2.55
C HIS A 421 -10.58 -0.87 -2.33
N GLY A 422 -11.09 0.18 -2.89
CA GLY A 422 -12.53 0.44 -2.79
C GLY A 422 -12.87 1.92 -2.83
N SER A 423 -13.93 2.23 -2.17
CA SER A 423 -14.55 3.54 -2.16
C SER A 423 -14.14 4.34 -0.92
N PRO A 424 -14.21 5.68 -0.95
CA PRO A 424 -13.84 6.52 0.19
C PRO A 424 -14.88 6.50 1.32
N PHE A 425 -15.50 5.36 1.57
CA PHE A 425 -16.46 5.13 2.63
C PHE A 425 -16.16 3.80 3.38
N GLY A 426 -16.52 3.79 4.63
CA GLY A 426 -16.24 2.69 5.54
C GLY A 426 -16.82 3.00 6.93
N ALA A 427 -16.08 2.70 7.98
CA ALA A 427 -16.42 3.12 9.34
C ALA A 427 -15.92 4.54 9.61
N ILE A 428 -16.52 5.22 10.57
CA ILE A 428 -15.93 6.40 11.18
C ILE A 428 -15.16 5.96 12.43
N GLY A 429 -13.95 6.46 12.57
CA GLY A 429 -13.12 6.23 13.73
C GLY A 429 -12.29 7.44 14.12
N VAL A 430 -11.73 7.36 15.30
CA VAL A 430 -10.81 8.36 15.85
C VAL A 430 -9.47 7.70 16.09
N VAL A 431 -8.40 8.36 15.66
CA VAL A 431 -7.03 8.00 16.01
C VAL A 431 -6.42 9.06 16.91
N SER A 432 -5.65 8.63 17.91
CA SER A 432 -4.97 9.53 18.84
C SER A 432 -3.45 9.48 18.62
N THR A 433 -2.85 10.65 18.38
CA THR A 433 -1.42 10.83 18.21
C THR A 433 -0.68 11.06 19.54
N LYS A 434 -1.38 11.07 20.66
CA LYS A 434 -0.86 11.39 22.00
C LYS A 434 0.35 10.53 22.40
N ASN A 435 0.31 9.24 22.05
CA ASN A 435 1.37 8.27 22.36
C ASN A 435 2.27 7.95 21.16
N GLY A 436 2.29 8.82 20.16
CA GLY A 436 3.09 8.68 18.95
C GLY A 436 2.28 8.21 17.74
N PRO A 437 2.95 8.04 16.59
CA PRO A 437 2.28 7.77 15.31
C PRO A 437 1.80 6.31 15.18
N GLU A 438 2.20 5.43 16.07
CA GLU A 438 1.88 4.00 16.00
C GLU A 438 0.66 3.61 16.81
N GLY A 439 0.39 4.29 17.89
CA GLY A 439 -0.74 4.11 18.77
C GLY A 439 -1.08 2.66 19.19
N ARG A 440 -1.92 2.50 20.17
CA ARG A 440 -2.46 1.19 20.56
C ARG A 440 -3.88 1.04 20.07
N ARG A 441 -4.21 -0.13 19.55
CA ARG A 441 -5.57 -0.47 19.21
C ARG A 441 -6.48 -0.40 20.44
N GLY A 442 -7.70 0.10 20.23
CA GLY A 442 -8.68 0.28 21.28
C GLY A 442 -8.52 1.54 22.12
N LYS A 443 -7.28 2.02 22.28
CA LYS A 443 -7.00 3.26 23.01
C LYS A 443 -6.71 4.40 22.04
N GLU A 444 -5.78 4.21 21.13
CA GLU A 444 -5.39 5.20 20.12
C GLU A 444 -6.13 5.03 18.79
N VAL A 445 -6.76 3.88 18.54
CA VAL A 445 -7.60 3.62 17.36
C VAL A 445 -8.98 3.17 17.84
N ARG A 446 -9.98 4.03 17.72
CA ARG A 446 -11.34 3.77 18.18
C ARG A 446 -12.33 3.83 17.02
N TRP A 447 -13.18 2.82 16.89
CA TRP A 447 -14.29 2.80 15.94
C TRP A 447 -15.51 3.47 16.58
N LEU A 448 -16.00 4.54 15.98
CA LEU A 448 -17.26 5.19 16.38
C LEU A 448 -18.47 4.45 15.77
N THR A 449 -18.27 3.81 14.60
CA THR A 449 -19.32 3.05 13.89
C THR A 449 -18.85 1.64 13.62
N PRO A 450 -18.69 0.84 14.67
CA PRO A 450 -18.09 -0.48 14.58
C PRO A 450 -18.96 -1.55 13.90
N GLU A 451 -20.18 -1.23 13.52
CA GLU A 451 -21.05 -2.09 12.70
C GLU A 451 -20.58 -2.19 11.24
N PHE A 452 -19.70 -1.28 10.79
CA PHE A 452 -19.10 -1.33 9.47
C PHE A 452 -17.61 -1.63 9.58
N PRO A 453 -17.19 -2.74 8.99
CA PRO A 453 -15.77 -3.12 8.97
C PRO A 453 -14.96 -2.28 7.98
N SER A 454 -13.74 -1.98 8.35
CA SER A 454 -12.69 -1.73 7.38
C SER A 454 -12.10 -3.09 6.98
N VAL A 455 -12.50 -3.63 5.86
CA VAL A 455 -11.90 -4.87 5.35
C VAL A 455 -10.69 -4.54 4.51
N MET A 456 -9.69 -5.40 4.51
CA MET A 456 -8.43 -5.15 3.80
C MET A 456 -8.61 -4.99 2.29
N ASP A 457 -9.67 -5.52 1.70
CA ASP A 457 -9.88 -5.50 0.26
C ASP A 457 -11.37 -5.42 -0.12
N PHE A 458 -11.69 -4.52 -1.07
CA PHE A 458 -12.99 -4.38 -1.72
C PHE A 458 -14.22 -4.30 -0.81
N ASN A 459 -14.41 -3.18 -0.15
CA ASN A 459 -15.69 -2.89 0.47
C ASN A 459 -16.67 -2.29 -0.55
N HIS A 460 -17.74 -3.01 -0.85
CA HIS A 460 -18.81 -2.56 -1.75
C HIS A 460 -20.09 -2.18 -0.99
N VAL A 461 -20.01 -2.11 0.33
CA VAL A 461 -21.17 -1.77 1.16
C VAL A 461 -21.17 -0.28 1.44
N TRP A 462 -22.30 0.35 1.19
CA TRP A 462 -22.53 1.73 1.58
C TRP A 462 -22.46 1.83 3.10
N SER A 463 -21.67 2.78 3.59
CA SER A 463 -21.38 2.95 5.00
C SER A 463 -21.26 4.43 5.36
N TYR A 464 -20.24 4.83 6.04
CA TYR A 464 -20.01 6.20 6.45
C TYR A 464 -18.87 6.85 5.65
N CYS A 465 -18.91 8.18 5.54
CA CYS A 465 -17.83 8.98 4.98
C CYS A 465 -17.96 10.45 5.40
N TRP A 466 -16.93 11.24 5.08
CA TRP A 466 -16.82 12.68 5.35
C TRP A 466 -17.16 13.06 6.80
N PRO A 467 -16.42 12.55 7.79
CA PRO A 467 -16.63 12.97 9.16
C PRO A 467 -16.24 14.43 9.36
N TYR A 468 -17.03 15.13 10.17
CA TYR A 468 -16.73 16.48 10.64
C TYR A 468 -16.89 16.54 12.16
N PRO A 469 -15.82 16.87 12.94
CA PRO A 469 -15.88 16.90 14.38
C PRO A 469 -16.52 18.21 14.87
N LEU A 470 -17.48 18.09 15.78
CA LEU A 470 -18.14 19.20 16.42
C LEU A 470 -17.57 19.52 17.82
N GLY A 471 -16.68 18.68 18.32
CA GLY A 471 -16.22 18.66 19.71
C GLY A 471 -17.17 17.88 20.63
N LYS A 472 -16.74 17.70 21.89
CA LYS A 472 -17.49 16.99 22.93
C LYS A 472 -17.99 15.61 22.54
N GLY A 473 -17.20 14.89 21.74
CA GLY A 473 -17.53 13.55 21.28
C GLY A 473 -18.71 13.49 20.30
N ARG A 474 -18.95 14.55 19.54
CA ARG A 474 -19.99 14.63 18.51
C ARG A 474 -19.38 14.86 17.13
N TYR A 475 -19.92 14.16 16.14
CA TYR A 475 -19.40 14.20 14.77
C TYR A 475 -20.56 14.20 13.78
N LEU A 476 -20.52 15.09 12.79
CA LEU A 476 -21.33 14.96 11.59
C LEU A 476 -20.67 13.96 10.64
N CYS A 477 -21.45 13.21 9.89
CA CYS A 477 -20.95 12.34 8.82
C CYS A 477 -22.03 12.10 7.78
N SER A 478 -21.64 11.58 6.65
CA SER A 478 -22.56 11.07 5.64
C SER A 478 -22.74 9.57 5.86
N TYR A 479 -23.97 9.11 5.94
CA TYR A 479 -24.35 7.73 6.17
C TYR A 479 -25.25 7.19 5.06
N GLY A 480 -24.86 6.08 4.47
CA GLY A 480 -25.64 5.36 3.45
C GLY A 480 -25.75 3.88 3.80
N GLY A 481 -26.80 3.48 4.49
CA GLY A 481 -27.02 2.09 4.91
C GLY A 481 -28.44 1.63 4.69
N GLY A 482 -28.73 0.35 5.01
CA GLY A 482 -30.07 -0.22 4.94
C GLY A 482 -30.54 -0.53 3.52
N GLY A 483 -29.64 -0.85 2.57
CA GLY A 483 -30.01 -1.23 1.21
C GLY A 483 -30.37 -0.04 0.28
N GLN A 484 -30.34 1.15 0.80
CA GLN A 484 -30.50 2.38 0.02
C GLN A 484 -29.13 2.92 -0.38
N HIS A 485 -28.82 2.90 -1.65
CA HIS A 485 -27.56 3.38 -2.22
C HIS A 485 -27.51 4.92 -2.28
N ARG A 486 -27.77 5.59 -1.16
CA ARG A 486 -27.73 7.05 -1.05
C ARG A 486 -27.32 7.47 0.35
N TYR A 487 -26.68 8.62 0.45
CA TYR A 487 -26.22 9.19 1.70
C TYR A 487 -27.19 10.21 2.26
N ARG A 488 -27.29 10.20 3.60
CA ARG A 488 -27.93 11.24 4.41
C ARG A 488 -26.90 11.83 5.39
N ILE A 489 -27.14 13.04 5.87
CA ILE A 489 -26.30 13.63 6.90
C ILE A 489 -26.78 13.10 8.25
N SER A 490 -25.86 12.60 9.04
CA SER A 490 -26.10 12.02 10.36
C SER A 490 -25.19 12.66 11.41
N LEU A 491 -25.70 12.79 12.62
CA LEU A 491 -24.95 13.05 13.84
C LEU A 491 -24.63 11.72 14.51
N ILE A 492 -23.39 11.53 14.90
CA ILE A 492 -22.94 10.33 15.65
C ILE A 492 -22.17 10.75 16.90
N ASP A 493 -22.10 9.85 17.87
CA ASP A 493 -21.34 10.02 19.10
C ASP A 493 -20.30 8.92 19.32
N GLU A 494 -19.49 9.07 20.38
CA GLU A 494 -18.44 8.11 20.73
C GLU A 494 -18.98 6.74 21.21
N LYS A 495 -20.25 6.65 21.52
CA LYS A 495 -20.91 5.42 21.97
C LYS A 495 -21.55 4.62 20.84
N GLY A 496 -21.43 5.10 19.59
CA GLY A 496 -22.05 4.50 18.43
C GLY A 496 -23.52 4.90 18.23
N GLY A 497 -24.02 5.88 18.98
CA GLY A 497 -25.34 6.47 18.75
C GLY A 497 -25.36 7.23 17.43
N ARG A 498 -26.51 7.21 16.73
CA ARG A 498 -26.71 7.91 15.46
C ARG A 498 -28.08 8.55 15.41
N ALA A 499 -28.16 9.74 14.82
CA ALA A 499 -29.40 10.39 14.46
C ALA A 499 -29.32 11.05 13.08
N THR A 500 -30.40 11.01 12.32
CA THR A 500 -30.48 11.71 11.02
C THR A 500 -30.65 13.19 11.24
N VAL A 501 -29.77 13.98 10.61
CA VAL A 501 -29.85 15.45 10.55
C VAL A 501 -30.64 15.89 9.31
N TYR A 502 -30.29 15.32 8.16
CA TYR A 502 -30.98 15.63 6.89
C TYR A 502 -30.97 14.42 5.98
N ASP A 503 -32.12 14.10 5.39
CA ASP A 503 -32.29 13.00 4.43
C ASP A 503 -32.96 13.52 3.13
N PRO A 504 -32.22 13.61 2.01
CA PRO A 504 -32.74 14.16 0.75
C PRO A 504 -33.77 13.26 0.03
N LYS A 505 -34.04 12.05 0.55
CA LYS A 505 -35.00 11.04 0.05
C LYS A 505 -34.65 10.42 -1.31
N THR A 506 -34.23 11.20 -2.29
CA THR A 506 -34.00 10.73 -3.70
C THR A 506 -32.54 10.88 -4.15
N THR A 507 -31.82 11.82 -3.60
CA THR A 507 -30.41 12.15 -3.87
C THR A 507 -29.51 11.73 -2.73
N SER A 508 -28.23 12.06 -2.76
CA SER A 508 -27.28 11.90 -1.67
C SER A 508 -26.87 13.25 -1.12
N ALA A 509 -26.77 13.37 0.22
CA ALA A 509 -26.19 14.51 0.91
C ALA A 509 -24.85 14.11 1.55
N TYR A 510 -23.80 14.89 1.31
CA TYR A 510 -22.46 14.58 1.78
C TYR A 510 -21.59 15.83 2.01
N CYS A 511 -20.41 15.66 2.62
CA CYS A 511 -19.49 16.74 3.01
C CYS A 511 -20.10 17.77 3.96
N ALA A 512 -20.90 17.32 4.92
CA ALA A 512 -21.57 18.20 5.88
C ALA A 512 -20.55 19.03 6.70
N THR A 513 -20.75 20.35 6.72
CA THR A 513 -19.89 21.30 7.42
C THR A 513 -20.76 22.37 8.09
N PRO A 514 -20.60 22.64 9.39
CA PRO A 514 -21.31 23.76 10.04
C PRO A 514 -20.96 25.09 9.38
N LEU A 515 -21.97 25.88 9.02
CA LEU A 515 -21.81 27.19 8.41
C LEU A 515 -21.61 28.26 9.49
N VAL A 516 -20.51 28.17 10.22
CA VAL A 516 -20.15 29.10 11.30
C VAL A 516 -18.66 29.46 11.21
N PRO A 517 -18.29 30.67 11.66
CA PRO A 517 -16.88 31.01 11.81
C PRO A 517 -16.16 30.06 12.78
N ARG A 518 -14.92 29.82 12.53
CA ARG A 518 -14.06 28.96 13.36
C ARG A 518 -12.71 29.61 13.62
N SER A 519 -12.03 29.14 14.64
CA SER A 519 -10.70 29.66 15.00
C SER A 519 -9.74 29.50 13.83
N VAL A 520 -8.98 30.56 13.56
CA VAL A 520 -7.92 30.55 12.56
C VAL A 520 -6.73 29.77 13.13
N PRO A 521 -6.20 28.77 12.42
CA PRO A 521 -5.00 28.05 12.84
C PRO A 521 -3.78 28.98 12.95
N LYS A 522 -2.73 28.47 13.59
CA LYS A 522 -1.45 29.20 13.65
C LYS A 522 -0.88 29.36 12.24
N THR A 523 -0.38 30.56 11.94
CA THR A 523 0.37 30.79 10.72
C THR A 523 1.80 30.32 10.91
N ILE A 524 2.26 29.41 10.03
CA ILE A 524 3.64 28.96 9.97
C ILE A 524 4.37 29.84 8.96
N ALA A 525 5.40 30.56 9.42
CA ALA A 525 6.22 31.38 8.55
C ALA A 525 6.91 30.56 7.45
N ALA A 526 6.75 30.99 6.22
CA ALA A 526 7.42 30.37 5.10
C ALA A 526 8.94 30.56 5.21
N PHE A 527 9.68 29.50 4.90
CA PHE A 527 11.13 29.55 4.82
C PHE A 527 11.54 29.72 3.36
N THR A 528 12.29 30.77 3.08
CA THR A 528 12.93 30.97 1.78
C THR A 528 14.43 30.85 1.98
N PRO A 529 15.02 29.72 1.57
CA PRO A 529 16.47 29.56 1.75
C PRO A 529 17.24 30.50 0.83
N GLU A 530 18.25 31.12 1.39
CA GLU A 530 19.25 31.86 0.60
C GLU A 530 20.29 30.87 0.04
N ASN A 531 20.73 31.07 -1.20
CA ASN A 531 21.84 30.33 -1.81
C ASN A 531 21.67 28.78 -1.79
N VAL A 532 20.54 28.28 -2.29
CA VAL A 532 20.33 26.83 -2.43
C VAL A 532 21.40 26.22 -3.35
N LYS A 533 22.12 25.24 -2.83
CA LYS A 533 23.12 24.51 -3.61
C LYS A 533 22.41 23.68 -4.68
N ARG A 534 22.95 23.71 -5.91
CA ARG A 534 22.53 22.87 -7.03
C ARG A 534 23.65 21.96 -7.47
N VAL A 535 23.31 20.73 -7.80
CA VAL A 535 24.24 19.71 -8.27
C VAL A 535 23.78 19.22 -9.62
N LYS A 536 24.69 19.17 -10.59
CA LYS A 536 24.43 18.61 -11.92
C LYS A 536 24.67 17.10 -11.88
N VAL A 537 23.67 16.34 -12.25
CA VAL A 537 23.70 14.88 -12.22
C VAL A 537 23.20 14.29 -13.53
N PRO A 538 23.56 13.04 -13.87
CA PRO A 538 22.95 12.34 -15.00
C PRO A 538 21.43 12.25 -14.79
N ALA A 539 20.65 12.63 -15.78
CA ALA A 539 19.22 12.53 -15.70
C ALA A 539 18.76 11.05 -15.76
N ALA A 540 17.63 10.74 -15.08
CA ALA A 540 17.02 9.42 -15.19
C ALA A 540 16.34 9.25 -16.55
N PRO A 541 16.48 8.09 -17.23
CA PRO A 541 15.73 7.83 -18.45
C PRO A 541 14.20 7.90 -18.22
N PRO A 542 13.38 8.34 -19.18
CA PRO A 542 13.77 8.77 -20.55
C PRO A 542 14.04 10.27 -20.68
N ALA A 543 14.43 10.93 -19.61
CA ALA A 543 14.54 12.40 -19.56
C ALA A 543 15.55 12.98 -20.56
N LEU A 544 15.26 14.18 -21.00
CA LEU A 544 16.12 15.07 -21.76
C LEU A 544 16.14 16.44 -21.08
N PRO A 545 17.28 17.07 -21.02
CA PRO A 545 18.61 16.62 -21.47
C PRO A 545 19.17 15.46 -20.67
N SER A 546 20.30 14.90 -21.09
CA SER A 546 20.96 13.77 -20.41
C SER A 546 21.49 14.08 -19.01
N ALA A 547 21.46 15.34 -18.60
CA ALA A 547 21.79 15.81 -17.25
C ALA A 547 20.67 16.69 -16.69
N GLU A 548 20.45 16.61 -15.38
CA GLU A 548 19.54 17.46 -14.64
C GLU A 548 20.30 18.23 -13.54
N GLU A 549 19.80 19.43 -13.21
CA GLU A 549 20.22 20.15 -12.01
C GLU A 549 19.24 19.85 -10.89
N VAL A 550 19.77 19.41 -9.76
CA VAL A 550 18.98 19.04 -8.59
C VAL A 550 19.36 19.96 -7.44
N GLU A 551 18.37 20.57 -6.81
CA GLU A 551 18.55 21.34 -5.59
C GLU A 551 18.79 20.38 -4.42
N VAL A 552 19.56 20.83 -3.43
CA VAL A 552 20.02 20.01 -2.32
C VAL A 552 19.35 20.45 -1.02
N GLY A 553 18.93 19.48 -0.24
CA GLY A 553 18.63 19.59 1.18
C GLY A 553 19.63 18.79 2.02
N TYR A 554 19.48 18.79 3.34
CA TYR A 554 20.46 18.23 4.26
C TYR A 554 19.78 17.37 5.31
N LEU A 555 20.37 16.21 5.59
CA LEU A 555 19.95 15.33 6.67
C LEU A 555 21.06 15.17 7.68
N TYR A 556 20.72 15.34 8.95
CA TYR A 556 21.57 15.02 10.09
C TYR A 556 20.91 13.90 10.91
N VAL A 557 21.64 12.81 11.16
CA VAL A 557 21.19 11.72 12.03
C VAL A 557 22.09 11.75 13.29
N THR A 558 21.47 11.86 14.44
CA THR A 558 22.23 11.93 15.72
C THR A 558 22.96 10.63 16.01
N ASP A 559 22.30 9.50 15.84
CA ASP A 559 22.90 8.17 15.99
C ASP A 559 22.07 7.13 15.20
N VAL A 560 22.61 6.64 14.10
CA VAL A 560 21.94 5.62 13.27
C VAL A 560 21.65 4.31 14.01
N MET A 561 22.40 4.03 15.10
CA MET A 561 22.23 2.83 15.91
C MET A 561 21.12 2.95 16.95
N ARG A 562 20.59 4.15 17.16
CA ARG A 562 19.55 4.34 18.17
C ARG A 562 18.29 3.61 17.76
N GLY A 563 17.81 2.76 18.65
CA GLY A 563 16.76 1.78 18.38
C GLY A 563 17.27 0.39 17.96
N TYR A 564 18.54 0.25 17.62
CA TYR A 564 19.16 -1.01 17.19
C TYR A 564 20.38 -1.45 18.01
N ALA A 565 20.79 -0.69 19.01
CA ALA A 565 22.04 -0.92 19.74
C ALA A 565 22.19 -2.33 20.33
N GLU A 566 21.07 -3.01 20.61
CA GLU A 566 21.05 -4.37 21.15
C GLU A 566 20.87 -5.46 20.07
N VAL A 567 20.69 -5.07 18.81
CA VAL A 567 20.32 -6.00 17.73
C VAL A 567 21.54 -6.39 16.88
N PHE A 568 22.48 -5.47 16.70
CA PHE A 568 23.73 -5.71 15.97
C PHE A 568 24.82 -4.72 16.42
N PRO A 569 26.12 -5.10 16.25
CA PRO A 569 27.23 -4.25 16.67
C PRO A 569 27.29 -2.92 15.89
N ARG A 570 27.64 -1.84 16.57
CA ARG A 570 27.79 -0.50 15.98
C ARG A 570 28.81 -0.47 14.84
N GLU A 571 29.89 -1.17 15.00
CA GLU A 571 30.99 -1.28 14.02
C GLU A 571 30.59 -1.95 12.72
N ASP A 572 29.44 -2.61 12.69
CA ASP A 572 28.92 -3.23 11.47
C ASP A 572 28.34 -2.19 10.48
N VAL A 573 27.99 -0.98 10.95
CA VAL A 573 27.48 0.07 10.07
C VAL A 573 28.61 1.05 9.72
N LYS A 574 28.86 1.26 8.43
CA LYS A 574 29.91 2.15 7.91
C LYS A 574 29.36 3.36 7.17
N ALA A 575 28.24 3.22 6.53
CA ALA A 575 27.68 4.32 5.76
C ALA A 575 26.15 4.28 5.67
N VAL A 576 25.58 5.41 5.30
CA VAL A 576 24.20 5.56 4.86
C VAL A 576 24.22 5.63 3.33
N ARG A 577 23.52 4.73 2.63
CA ARG A 577 23.27 4.78 1.20
C ARG A 577 21.97 5.53 0.94
N ILE A 578 22.00 6.51 0.05
CA ILE A 578 20.86 7.35 -0.29
C ILE A 578 20.24 6.82 -1.58
N MET A 579 19.00 6.36 -1.51
CA MET A 579 18.26 5.74 -2.61
C MET A 579 17.08 6.60 -3.02
N GLU A 580 16.73 6.57 -4.30
CA GLU A 580 15.50 7.16 -4.85
C GLU A 580 14.67 6.10 -5.57
N GLN A 581 13.36 6.16 -5.40
CA GLN A 581 12.39 5.51 -6.26
C GLN A 581 12.00 6.47 -7.37
N LEU A 582 12.22 6.06 -8.62
CA LEU A 582 11.88 6.90 -9.76
C LEU A 582 10.39 6.77 -10.08
N PRO A 583 9.70 7.87 -10.38
CA PRO A 583 8.29 7.83 -10.73
C PRO A 583 8.07 7.07 -12.03
N LYS A 584 6.92 6.44 -12.16
CA LYS A 584 6.46 5.86 -13.40
C LYS A 584 6.12 6.98 -14.39
N THR A 585 6.75 6.94 -15.57
CA THR A 585 6.65 8.02 -16.58
C THR A 585 5.58 7.78 -17.63
N VAL A 586 4.91 6.62 -17.62
CA VAL A 586 3.90 6.24 -18.61
C VAL A 586 2.60 5.87 -17.94
N GLU A 587 1.49 6.37 -18.48
CA GLU A 587 0.17 5.90 -18.11
C GLU A 587 -0.14 4.59 -18.83
N LEU A 588 -0.74 3.66 -18.10
CA LEU A 588 -1.15 2.37 -18.59
C LEU A 588 -2.66 2.36 -18.81
N SER A 589 -3.12 2.92 -19.92
CA SER A 589 -4.53 2.93 -20.26
C SER A 589 -5.08 1.52 -20.54
N GLY A 590 -6.25 1.22 -20.03
CA GLY A 590 -7.04 0.04 -20.39
C GLY A 590 -6.64 -1.28 -19.73
N LEU A 591 -5.77 -1.26 -18.72
CA LEU A 591 -5.35 -2.48 -18.03
C LEU A 591 -6.07 -2.68 -16.71
N ARG A 592 -6.48 -3.94 -16.48
CA ARG A 592 -7.02 -4.38 -15.20
C ARG A 592 -5.93 -4.83 -14.22
N ALA A 593 -4.68 -4.78 -14.62
CA ALA A 593 -3.62 -5.39 -13.86
C ALA A 593 -2.90 -4.35 -13.02
N TYR A 594 -3.22 -4.34 -11.77
CA TYR A 594 -2.56 -3.56 -10.74
C TYR A 594 -1.05 -3.69 -10.76
N ASP A 595 -0.59 -4.88 -11.03
CA ASP A 595 0.70 -5.34 -10.60
C ASP A 595 1.59 -5.70 -11.78
N GLN A 596 1.18 -5.40 -12.99
CA GLN A 596 1.76 -6.10 -14.13
C GLN A 596 2.48 -5.22 -15.12
N SER A 597 2.60 -3.90 -14.88
CA SER A 597 3.18 -3.15 -15.98
C SER A 597 3.57 -1.72 -15.61
N PRO A 598 4.66 -1.28 -16.10
CA PRO A 598 5.70 -2.08 -16.72
C PRO A 598 6.51 -2.81 -15.66
N LEU A 599 6.83 -4.08 -15.88
CA LEU A 599 7.70 -4.83 -14.97
C LEU A 599 9.08 -4.16 -14.91
N MET A 600 9.47 -3.74 -13.72
CA MET A 600 10.78 -3.14 -13.48
C MET A 600 11.80 -4.16 -13.02
N GLY A 601 11.33 -5.22 -12.42
CA GLY A 601 12.07 -6.33 -11.88
C GLY A 601 11.14 -7.26 -11.12
N VAL A 602 11.67 -8.37 -10.61
CA VAL A 602 10.89 -9.32 -9.80
C VAL A 602 10.77 -8.89 -8.34
N GLY A 603 11.57 -7.93 -7.90
CA GLY A 603 11.63 -7.44 -6.52
C GLY A 603 11.20 -5.99 -6.36
N THR A 604 10.79 -5.28 -7.40
CA THR A 604 10.39 -3.87 -7.31
C THR A 604 9.50 -3.44 -8.45
N TYR A 605 8.63 -2.46 -8.19
CA TYR A 605 7.85 -1.75 -9.21
C TYR A 605 8.58 -0.53 -9.79
N TYR A 606 9.71 -0.13 -9.20
CA TYR A 606 10.37 1.12 -9.48
C TYR A 606 11.72 0.90 -10.14
N ALA A 607 12.07 1.77 -11.08
CA ALA A 607 13.46 2.02 -11.36
C ALA A 607 14.11 2.67 -10.13
N LYS A 608 15.34 2.32 -9.85
CA LYS A 608 16.05 2.73 -8.64
C LYS A 608 17.31 3.51 -8.99
N ARG A 609 17.55 4.59 -8.22
CA ARG A 609 18.75 5.39 -8.33
C ARG A 609 19.51 5.39 -7.00
N VAL A 610 20.81 5.23 -7.08
CA VAL A 610 21.74 5.51 -5.99
C VAL A 610 22.22 6.96 -6.14
N TRP A 611 21.99 7.78 -5.11
CA TRP A 611 22.45 9.16 -5.07
C TRP A 611 23.85 9.30 -4.49
N GLY A 612 24.22 8.43 -3.56
CA GLY A 612 25.52 8.45 -2.93
C GLY A 612 25.56 7.73 -1.59
N TYR A 613 26.67 7.90 -0.95
CA TYR A 613 26.98 7.32 0.36
C TYR A 613 27.48 8.39 1.31
N ALA A 614 27.04 8.34 2.54
CA ALA A 614 27.52 9.20 3.62
C ALA A 614 28.15 8.34 4.71
N PRO A 615 29.38 8.63 5.16
CA PRO A 615 29.99 7.87 6.25
C PRO A 615 29.22 8.07 7.55
N VAL A 616 29.18 7.00 8.36
CA VAL A 616 28.69 7.03 9.72
C VAL A 616 29.91 7.16 10.65
N GLU A 617 29.89 8.17 11.51
CA GLU A 617 30.95 8.44 12.48
C GLU A 617 30.98 7.37 13.59
N LYS A 618 32.05 7.33 14.36
CA LYS A 618 32.22 6.35 15.45
C LYS A 618 31.13 6.43 16.52
N ASP A 619 30.57 7.62 16.72
CA ASP A 619 29.46 7.86 17.64
C ASP A 619 28.08 7.53 17.02
N GLY A 620 28.06 7.09 15.78
CA GLY A 620 26.84 6.77 15.04
C GLY A 620 26.21 7.94 14.33
N SER A 621 26.76 9.14 14.45
CA SER A 621 26.22 10.30 13.77
C SER A 621 26.56 10.32 12.29
N ALA A 622 25.67 10.92 11.47
CA ALA A 622 25.89 11.14 10.04
C ALA A 622 25.27 12.47 9.61
N TYR A 623 25.99 13.23 8.73
CA TYR A 623 25.51 14.48 8.18
C TYR A 623 25.84 14.56 6.70
N PHE A 624 24.81 14.71 5.86
CA PHE A 624 24.95 14.57 4.42
C PHE A 624 23.91 15.37 3.61
N GLU A 625 24.26 15.59 2.37
CA GLU A 625 23.38 16.15 1.36
C GLU A 625 22.41 15.10 0.81
N VAL A 626 21.19 15.54 0.49
CA VAL A 626 20.19 14.74 -0.21
C VAL A 626 19.53 15.52 -1.33
N PRO A 627 19.06 14.88 -2.39
CA PRO A 627 18.32 15.58 -3.43
C PRO A 627 17.00 16.12 -2.89
N ALA A 628 16.71 17.38 -3.10
CA ALA A 628 15.47 18.01 -2.69
C ALA A 628 14.33 17.63 -3.64
N MET A 629 13.11 17.57 -3.12
CA MET A 629 11.89 17.26 -3.88
C MET A 629 11.95 15.94 -4.65
N LYS A 630 12.70 14.97 -4.11
CA LYS A 630 12.75 13.59 -4.59
C LYS A 630 12.23 12.65 -3.49
N GLU A 631 11.62 11.55 -3.90
CA GLU A 631 11.20 10.50 -2.97
C GLU A 631 12.38 9.59 -2.67
N ILE A 632 13.01 9.80 -1.52
CA ILE A 632 14.21 9.10 -1.10
C ILE A 632 13.95 8.19 0.10
N TYR A 633 14.77 7.16 0.22
CA TYR A 633 14.86 6.31 1.39
C TYR A 633 16.31 5.96 1.68
N LEU A 634 16.60 5.59 2.91
CA LEU A 634 17.95 5.36 3.39
C LEU A 634 18.17 3.88 3.68
N GLN A 635 19.39 3.41 3.40
CA GLN A 635 19.88 2.09 3.75
C GLN A 635 21.16 2.24 4.58
N LEU A 636 21.23 1.53 5.71
CA LEU A 636 22.49 1.37 6.47
C LEU A 636 23.29 0.24 5.84
N VAL A 637 24.55 0.49 5.54
CA VAL A 637 25.41 -0.49 4.90
C VAL A 637 26.69 -0.73 5.71
N ASP A 638 27.20 -1.96 5.58
CA ASP A 638 28.46 -2.38 6.22
C ASP A 638 29.70 -1.98 5.39
N GLY A 639 30.89 -2.42 5.82
CA GLY A 639 32.16 -2.12 5.15
C GLY A 639 32.30 -2.73 3.76
N GLU A 640 31.57 -3.79 3.48
CA GLU A 640 31.51 -4.44 2.16
C GLU A 640 30.44 -3.82 1.26
N GLY A 641 29.62 -2.92 1.78
CA GLY A 641 28.52 -2.30 1.06
C GLY A 641 27.22 -3.10 1.06
N ARG A 642 27.08 -4.10 1.95
CA ARG A 642 25.87 -4.90 2.10
C ARG A 642 24.88 -4.16 3.01
N GLU A 643 23.60 -4.24 2.66
CA GLU A 643 22.53 -3.65 3.45
C GLU A 643 22.38 -4.34 4.81
N VAL A 644 22.54 -3.57 5.89
CA VAL A 644 22.27 -4.01 7.26
C VAL A 644 20.82 -3.75 7.63
N GLN A 645 20.30 -2.57 7.24
CA GLN A 645 18.93 -2.16 7.50
C GLN A 645 18.46 -1.13 6.46
N ARG A 646 17.15 -1.01 6.26
CA ARG A 646 16.53 -0.08 5.33
C ARG A 646 15.29 0.60 5.87
N MET A 647 15.00 1.77 5.34
CA MET A 647 13.67 2.37 5.45
C MET A 647 12.68 1.63 4.54
N THR A 648 11.46 1.43 5.02
CA THR A 648 10.31 0.93 4.24
C THR A 648 9.27 2.02 4.02
N SER A 649 9.61 3.27 4.29
CA SER A 649 8.85 4.49 4.04
C SER A 649 9.79 5.51 3.41
N ALA A 650 9.26 6.39 2.58
CA ALA A 650 10.04 7.43 1.93
C ALA A 650 9.97 8.76 2.67
N LEU A 651 10.95 9.59 2.43
CA LEU A 651 10.96 10.97 2.86
C LEU A 651 11.27 11.89 1.67
N ASN A 652 10.92 13.16 1.78
CA ASN A 652 11.44 14.21 0.93
C ASN A 652 11.86 15.42 1.77
N VAL A 653 12.76 16.19 1.23
CA VAL A 653 13.32 17.41 1.85
C VAL A 653 13.13 18.55 0.87
N MET A 654 12.80 19.72 1.37
CA MET A 654 12.70 20.92 0.53
C MET A 654 14.09 21.50 0.19
N PRO A 655 14.23 22.28 -0.89
CA PRO A 655 15.47 22.92 -1.23
C PRO A 655 16.03 23.74 -0.06
N GLY A 656 17.30 23.46 0.33
CA GLY A 656 17.99 24.11 1.44
C GLY A 656 17.48 23.72 2.84
N GLU A 657 16.47 22.89 2.97
CA GLU A 657 15.98 22.40 4.26
C GLU A 657 17.07 21.61 4.98
N ARG A 658 17.26 21.90 6.26
CA ARG A 658 18.08 21.10 7.18
C ARG A 658 17.17 20.35 8.12
N ARG A 659 17.21 19.04 8.03
CA ARG A 659 16.38 18.15 8.84
C ARG A 659 17.24 17.23 9.68
N SER A 660 16.81 16.96 10.92
CA SER A 660 17.48 16.02 11.80
C SER A 660 16.59 14.84 12.17
N CYS A 661 17.21 13.68 12.29
CA CYS A 661 16.62 12.46 12.84
C CYS A 661 17.36 12.10 14.11
N VAL A 662 16.63 11.63 15.12
CA VAL A 662 17.23 11.19 16.39
C VAL A 662 17.98 9.87 16.21
N GLY A 663 17.38 8.94 15.46
CA GLY A 663 17.95 7.65 15.10
C GLY A 663 17.18 7.05 13.92
N CYS A 664 17.61 5.87 13.47
CA CYS A 664 16.94 5.19 12.34
C CYS A 664 15.65 4.47 12.75
N HIS A 665 15.48 4.17 14.04
CA HIS A 665 14.32 3.43 14.55
C HIS A 665 13.90 3.92 15.93
N GLU A 666 13.56 5.18 16.02
CA GLU A 666 13.18 5.83 17.27
C GLU A 666 11.68 6.08 17.35
N GLY A 667 11.15 5.95 18.56
CA GLY A 667 9.83 6.49 18.87
C GLY A 667 9.83 8.00 18.69
N ARG A 668 8.92 8.56 17.88
CA ARG A 668 8.86 9.99 17.60
C ARG A 668 8.52 10.86 18.81
N MET A 669 8.26 10.25 19.94
CA MET A 669 8.04 10.90 21.23
C MET A 669 9.33 11.14 22.01
N THR A 670 10.49 10.74 21.46
CA THR A 670 11.79 10.96 22.08
C THR A 670 12.52 12.12 21.40
N ALA A 671 13.06 13.03 22.19
CA ALA A 671 13.96 14.07 21.70
C ALA A 671 15.40 13.60 21.81
N SER A 672 16.26 14.02 20.88
CA SER A 672 17.69 13.90 21.10
C SER A 672 18.07 14.75 22.34
N GLY A 673 18.88 14.21 23.23
CA GLY A 673 19.54 15.02 24.26
C GLY A 673 20.38 16.14 23.60
N ALA A 674 20.98 17.01 24.39
CA ALA A 674 21.83 18.10 23.93
C ALA A 674 23.17 17.64 23.30
N PHE A 675 23.21 16.48 22.69
CA PHE A 675 24.41 15.88 22.11
C PHE A 675 24.57 16.28 20.64
N ALA A 676 25.61 17.04 20.35
CA ALA A 676 26.05 17.29 18.98
C ALA A 676 27.08 16.21 18.61
N GLY A 677 26.67 15.25 17.77
CA GLY A 677 27.56 14.19 17.30
C GLY A 677 28.73 14.70 16.46
N ASP A 678 29.72 13.85 16.25
CA ASP A 678 30.97 14.21 15.52
C ASP A 678 30.68 14.69 14.10
N ALA A 679 29.67 14.11 13.44
CA ALA A 679 29.26 14.54 12.11
C ALA A 679 28.78 15.99 12.06
N SER A 680 28.27 16.57 13.16
CA SER A 680 27.79 17.96 13.20
C SER A 680 28.94 18.98 13.18
N ARG A 681 30.16 18.54 13.46
CA ARG A 681 31.37 19.39 13.52
C ARG A 681 32.05 19.60 12.17
N ARG A 682 31.54 18.94 11.13
CA ARG A 682 32.05 19.06 9.76
C ARG A 682 30.98 19.49 8.78
N ALA A 683 31.38 19.85 7.59
CA ALA A 683 30.45 20.09 6.50
C ALA A 683 29.67 18.80 6.14
N PRO A 684 28.43 18.91 5.67
CA PRO A 684 27.67 17.76 5.19
C PRO A 684 28.44 17.03 4.10
N THR A 685 28.41 15.69 4.13
CA THR A 685 28.98 14.86 3.08
C THR A 685 28.26 15.17 1.77
N PRO A 686 28.94 15.58 0.69
CA PRO A 686 28.33 15.80 -0.60
C PRO A 686 27.73 14.52 -1.17
N LEU A 687 26.75 14.68 -2.06
CA LEU A 687 26.21 13.58 -2.86
C LEU A 687 27.35 13.01 -3.72
N ALA A 688 27.86 11.84 -3.34
CA ALA A 688 28.96 11.16 -4.04
C ALA A 688 28.86 9.65 -3.79
N THR A 689 29.30 8.89 -4.77
CA THR A 689 29.50 7.44 -4.60
C THR A 689 30.94 7.14 -4.20
N PRO A 690 31.21 6.01 -3.52
CA PRO A 690 32.56 5.51 -3.35
C PRO A 690 33.29 5.36 -4.68
N ASP A 691 34.61 5.48 -4.66
CA ASP A 691 35.46 5.29 -5.84
C ASP A 691 35.13 3.94 -6.52
N GLY A 692 34.99 3.96 -7.84
CA GLY A 692 34.63 2.80 -8.64
C GLY A 692 33.14 2.43 -8.70
N LEU A 693 32.29 3.00 -7.85
CA LEU A 693 30.85 2.86 -7.94
C LEU A 693 30.23 3.98 -8.80
N ARG A 694 29.22 3.61 -9.57
CA ARG A 694 28.56 4.55 -10.46
C ARG A 694 27.31 5.11 -9.82
N ALA A 695 27.29 6.42 -9.56
CA ALA A 695 26.05 7.09 -9.23
C ALA A 695 25.06 7.00 -10.40
N GLY A 696 23.81 6.74 -10.12
CA GLY A 696 22.75 6.79 -11.13
C GLY A 696 21.75 5.64 -11.05
N VAL A 697 21.00 5.51 -12.13
CA VAL A 697 19.94 4.49 -12.22
C VAL A 697 20.57 3.12 -12.44
N ILE A 698 20.16 2.15 -11.64
CA ILE A 698 20.64 0.76 -11.72
C ILE A 698 20.08 0.10 -12.98
N ASP A 699 20.93 -0.53 -13.75
CA ASP A 699 20.61 -1.24 -14.98
C ASP A 699 21.22 -2.65 -14.96
N TYR A 700 20.40 -3.68 -15.03
CA TYR A 700 20.91 -5.03 -14.94
C TYR A 700 21.86 -5.39 -16.08
N MET A 701 21.50 -5.06 -17.33
CA MET A 701 22.28 -5.42 -18.50
C MET A 701 23.60 -4.63 -18.61
N ARG A 702 23.61 -3.39 -18.13
CA ARG A 702 24.80 -2.53 -18.15
C ARG A 702 25.73 -2.77 -16.95
N ASP A 703 25.15 -2.96 -15.76
CA ASP A 703 25.89 -2.89 -14.50
C ASP A 703 26.18 -4.28 -13.92
N ILE A 704 25.33 -5.27 -14.18
CA ILE A 704 25.36 -6.59 -13.53
C ILE A 704 25.73 -7.70 -14.51
N GLN A 705 25.12 -7.76 -15.69
CA GLN A 705 25.40 -8.81 -16.68
C GLN A 705 26.88 -8.91 -17.09
N PRO A 706 27.64 -7.79 -17.23
CA PRO A 706 29.06 -7.87 -17.52
C PRO A 706 29.88 -8.65 -16.48
N VAL A 707 29.50 -8.57 -15.19
CA VAL A 707 30.14 -9.33 -14.11
C VAL A 707 29.96 -10.84 -14.35
N TRP A 708 28.77 -11.26 -14.71
CA TRP A 708 28.51 -12.66 -15.04
C TRP A 708 29.28 -13.10 -16.28
N ASN A 709 29.31 -12.29 -17.32
CA ASN A 709 30.03 -12.58 -18.55
C ASN A 709 31.52 -12.76 -18.31
N ALA A 710 32.12 -11.91 -17.48
CA ALA A 710 33.55 -11.98 -17.20
C ALA A 710 33.95 -13.18 -16.32
N HIS A 711 33.15 -13.47 -15.30
CA HIS A 711 33.62 -14.35 -14.21
C HIS A 711 32.84 -15.68 -14.10
N CYS A 712 31.60 -15.77 -14.58
CA CYS A 712 30.68 -16.86 -14.23
C CYS A 712 30.23 -17.70 -15.44
N VAL A 713 30.04 -17.08 -16.61
CA VAL A 713 29.48 -17.73 -17.82
C VAL A 713 30.36 -18.89 -18.31
N ARG A 714 31.68 -18.86 -18.07
CA ARG A 714 32.58 -19.99 -18.42
C ARG A 714 32.12 -21.35 -17.87
N CYS A 715 31.47 -21.34 -16.67
CA CYS A 715 30.91 -22.56 -16.05
C CYS A 715 29.37 -22.56 -16.06
N HIS A 716 28.75 -21.38 -16.03
CA HIS A 716 27.32 -21.19 -15.98
C HIS A 716 26.74 -20.74 -17.34
N GLY A 717 27.35 -21.13 -18.44
CA GLY A 717 26.91 -20.90 -19.81
C GLY A 717 26.77 -22.19 -20.63
N GLY A 718 26.39 -22.01 -21.88
CA GLY A 718 26.25 -23.11 -22.84
C GLY A 718 25.02 -23.98 -22.62
N ALA A 719 25.01 -25.12 -23.27
CA ALA A 719 23.89 -26.05 -23.26
C ALA A 719 23.71 -26.79 -21.93
N ASP A 720 24.79 -27.02 -21.18
CA ASP A 720 24.78 -27.73 -19.89
C ASP A 720 25.47 -26.91 -18.80
N PRO A 721 24.85 -25.78 -18.39
CA PRO A 721 25.43 -24.91 -17.39
C PRO A 721 25.51 -25.60 -16.02
N ALA A 722 26.55 -25.27 -15.24
CA ALA A 722 26.81 -25.87 -13.95
C ALA A 722 25.54 -25.74 -13.03
N LYS A 723 25.16 -26.86 -12.43
CA LYS A 723 23.93 -26.93 -11.58
C LYS A 723 22.64 -26.52 -12.30
N GLY A 724 22.64 -26.46 -13.62
CA GLY A 724 21.49 -26.02 -14.40
C GLY A 724 21.18 -24.53 -14.32
N LEU A 725 22.07 -23.71 -13.73
CA LEU A 725 21.93 -22.26 -13.65
C LEU A 725 22.70 -21.63 -14.81
N SER A 726 22.00 -21.04 -15.78
CA SER A 726 22.60 -20.22 -16.81
C SER A 726 22.72 -18.78 -16.35
N LEU A 727 23.90 -18.19 -16.51
CA LEU A 727 24.18 -16.76 -16.25
C LEU A 727 24.45 -16.00 -17.57
N GLU A 728 24.04 -16.57 -18.71
CA GLU A 728 24.05 -15.91 -20.00
C GLU A 728 22.91 -14.91 -20.17
N ASP A 729 23.08 -13.95 -21.08
CA ASP A 729 22.21 -12.82 -21.37
C ASP A 729 21.04 -13.12 -22.33
N GLY A 730 20.83 -14.38 -22.70
CA GLY A 730 19.77 -14.78 -23.64
C GLY A 730 18.38 -14.25 -23.20
N ARG A 731 17.66 -13.61 -24.13
CA ARG A 731 16.37 -12.96 -23.84
C ARG A 731 15.29 -14.01 -23.57
N THR A 732 14.56 -13.81 -22.48
CA THR A 732 13.36 -14.57 -22.11
C THR A 732 12.11 -13.75 -22.42
N ARG A 733 10.95 -14.17 -21.91
CA ARG A 733 9.68 -13.45 -22.11
C ARG A 733 9.75 -12.01 -21.61
N PHE A 734 10.30 -11.76 -20.41
CA PHE A 734 10.31 -10.44 -19.78
C PHE A 734 11.71 -9.90 -19.51
N PHE A 735 12.69 -10.75 -19.29
CA PHE A 735 14.03 -10.39 -18.85
C PHE A 735 15.11 -11.12 -19.67
N CYS A 736 16.08 -11.71 -19.00
CA CYS A 736 17.10 -12.58 -19.60
C CYS A 736 17.34 -13.82 -18.73
N ARG A 737 18.02 -14.82 -19.27
CA ARG A 737 18.26 -16.12 -18.64
C ARG A 737 18.99 -16.02 -17.30
N SER A 738 20.02 -15.18 -17.21
CA SER A 738 20.75 -14.97 -15.96
C SER A 738 19.85 -14.39 -14.87
N TYR A 739 19.07 -13.36 -15.19
CA TYR A 739 18.17 -12.71 -14.26
C TYR A 739 17.08 -13.66 -13.75
N ASP A 740 16.44 -14.37 -14.67
CA ASP A 740 15.41 -15.36 -14.34
C ASP A 740 15.98 -16.54 -13.53
N GLY A 741 17.15 -17.05 -13.91
CA GLY A 741 17.81 -18.14 -13.22
C GLY A 741 18.23 -17.79 -11.79
N LEU A 742 18.73 -16.57 -11.57
CA LEU A 742 19.08 -16.06 -10.24
C LEU A 742 17.85 -15.89 -9.35
N ASN A 743 16.74 -15.43 -9.92
CA ASN A 743 15.51 -15.11 -9.19
C ASN A 743 14.50 -16.28 -9.14
N GLU A 744 14.57 -17.27 -10.04
CA GLU A 744 13.69 -18.44 -10.02
C GLU A 744 13.77 -19.21 -8.70
N ARG A 745 14.95 -19.32 -8.13
CA ARG A 745 15.18 -20.01 -6.86
C ARG A 745 14.72 -19.21 -5.63
N ALA A 746 14.38 -17.95 -5.80
CA ALA A 746 13.77 -17.12 -4.76
C ALA A 746 12.24 -17.29 -4.70
N ARG A 747 11.62 -17.93 -5.69
CA ARG A 747 10.18 -18.14 -5.75
C ARG A 747 9.74 -19.19 -4.75
N SER A 748 8.87 -18.80 -3.84
CA SER A 748 8.27 -19.72 -2.86
C SER A 748 6.95 -20.33 -3.33
N ASP A 749 6.26 -19.72 -4.30
CA ASP A 749 5.09 -20.30 -4.95
C ASP A 749 5.12 -20.03 -6.46
N ARG A 750 4.57 -20.98 -7.19
CA ARG A 750 4.60 -21.01 -8.66
C ARG A 750 3.39 -20.37 -9.31
N THR A 751 2.52 -19.72 -8.54
CA THR A 751 1.17 -19.38 -8.99
C THR A 751 0.99 -17.93 -9.44
N SER A 752 1.93 -17.01 -9.14
CA SER A 752 1.85 -15.66 -9.66
C SER A 752 3.20 -14.96 -9.75
N TYR A 753 3.37 -14.09 -10.73
CA TYR A 753 4.44 -13.09 -10.80
C TYR A 753 4.54 -12.18 -9.58
N LEU A 754 3.54 -12.22 -8.74
CA LEU A 754 3.29 -11.33 -7.64
C LEU A 754 3.61 -11.96 -6.29
N SER A 755 3.93 -13.25 -6.24
CA SER A 755 4.26 -13.98 -5.02
C SER A 755 5.75 -14.18 -4.86
N TYR A 756 6.51 -13.12 -4.87
CA TYR A 756 7.96 -13.16 -4.75
C TYR A 756 8.48 -12.87 -3.34
N GLY A 757 7.74 -13.10 -2.34
CA GLY A 757 8.22 -13.09 -0.97
C GLY A 757 8.94 -14.41 -0.68
N GLY A 758 10.23 -14.46 -0.85
CA GLY A 758 11.03 -15.56 -0.36
C GLY A 758 10.96 -15.64 1.16
N ALA A 759 9.91 -16.25 1.71
CA ALA A 759 10.06 -16.85 3.02
C ALA A 759 11.30 -17.76 2.98
N PRO A 760 12.09 -17.87 4.04
CA PRO A 760 13.19 -18.84 4.11
C PRO A 760 12.62 -20.17 3.62
N GLY A 761 13.23 -20.73 2.57
CA GLY A 761 12.75 -21.94 1.90
C GLY A 761 12.40 -23.00 2.93
N ALA A 762 11.37 -23.78 2.66
CA ALA A 762 10.99 -24.90 3.51
C ALA A 762 12.25 -25.74 3.81
N GLY A 763 12.78 -25.64 5.03
CA GLY A 763 14.04 -26.25 5.42
C GLY A 763 15.12 -25.30 5.96
N GLY A 764 14.87 -23.97 6.03
CA GLY A 764 15.81 -23.01 6.64
C GLY A 764 17.01 -22.64 5.77
N VAL A 765 17.02 -22.96 4.47
CA VAL A 765 18.09 -22.60 3.54
C VAL A 765 17.79 -21.21 2.97
N LYS A 766 18.75 -20.28 3.11
CA LYS A 766 18.66 -18.95 2.48
C LYS A 766 18.49 -19.09 0.95
N PRO A 767 17.61 -18.29 0.31
CA PRO A 767 17.50 -18.24 -1.14
C PRO A 767 18.79 -17.72 -1.79
N LEU A 768 18.97 -17.94 -3.08
CA LEU A 768 20.13 -17.38 -3.79
C LEU A 768 20.10 -15.85 -3.77
N ILE A 769 18.94 -15.26 -4.04
CA ILE A 769 18.67 -13.85 -3.87
C ILE A 769 17.39 -13.70 -3.05
N HIS A 770 17.44 -12.88 -2.03
CA HIS A 770 16.29 -12.51 -1.20
C HIS A 770 15.82 -11.10 -1.55
N SER A 771 14.63 -10.99 -2.09
CA SER A 771 13.95 -9.71 -2.32
C SER A 771 12.63 -9.66 -1.54
N ILE A 772 12.22 -8.45 -1.13
CA ILE A 772 11.05 -8.27 -0.25
C ILE A 772 9.74 -8.28 -1.04
N LEU A 773 9.71 -8.59 -2.28
CA LEU A 773 8.52 -8.30 -3.05
C LEU A 773 7.26 -8.96 -2.50
N LEU A 774 6.22 -8.10 -2.41
CA LEU A 774 4.81 -8.44 -2.43
C LEU A 774 4.34 -9.39 -1.33
N ASN A 775 4.62 -9.07 -0.09
CA ASN A 775 3.74 -9.51 0.96
C ASN A 775 2.50 -8.62 0.96
N TYR A 776 1.42 -9.09 0.35
CA TYR A 776 0.10 -8.54 0.57
C TYR A 776 -0.23 -8.80 2.04
N GLY A 777 -0.10 -7.82 2.88
CA GLY A 777 -0.67 -8.09 4.14
C GLY A 777 -0.35 -7.16 5.29
N PHE A 778 0.89 -6.97 5.68
CA PHE A 778 1.11 -6.37 6.99
C PHE A 778 2.27 -5.38 6.99
N ALA A 779 2.03 -4.23 7.67
CA ALA A 779 3.09 -3.32 8.03
C ALA A 779 3.94 -3.97 9.13
N ASP A 780 5.11 -4.47 8.77
CA ASP A 780 6.03 -5.08 9.72
C ASP A 780 7.34 -4.30 9.78
N VAL A 781 7.99 -4.29 10.93
CA VAL A 781 9.34 -3.75 11.06
C VAL A 781 10.32 -4.81 10.60
N LEU A 782 11.02 -4.51 9.52
CA LEU A 782 12.08 -5.38 9.04
C LEU A 782 13.18 -5.49 10.10
N GLN A 783 13.58 -6.73 10.42
CA GLN A 783 14.73 -6.96 11.28
C GLN A 783 16.02 -6.69 10.48
N PRO A 784 17.06 -6.20 11.13
CA PRO A 784 18.36 -6.03 10.51
C PRO A 784 18.83 -7.32 9.83
N ARG A 785 19.42 -7.20 8.65
CA ARG A 785 19.94 -8.31 7.84
C ARG A 785 18.89 -9.35 7.39
N GLN A 786 17.62 -9.00 7.50
CA GLN A 786 16.52 -9.90 7.13
C GLN A 786 16.26 -9.91 5.62
N THR A 787 16.78 -8.94 4.90
CA THR A 787 16.50 -8.71 3.47
C THR A 787 17.76 -8.47 2.67
N GLY A 788 17.61 -8.38 1.36
CA GLY A 788 18.67 -7.97 0.45
C GLY A 788 19.90 -8.88 0.50
N THR A 789 21.05 -8.24 0.43
CA THR A 789 22.36 -8.90 0.36
C THR A 789 22.64 -9.81 1.55
N CYS A 790 22.34 -9.36 2.77
CA CYS A 790 22.60 -10.15 3.98
C CYS A 790 21.71 -11.39 4.13
N ALA A 791 20.53 -11.39 3.52
CA ALA A 791 19.62 -12.53 3.51
C ALA A 791 19.81 -13.45 2.29
N SER A 792 20.68 -13.10 1.37
CA SER A 792 20.96 -13.80 0.12
C SER A 792 22.20 -14.69 0.23
N ARG A 793 22.24 -15.79 -0.54
CA ARG A 793 23.41 -16.67 -0.63
C ARG A 793 24.38 -16.27 -1.73
N LEU A 794 23.94 -15.52 -2.73
CA LEU A 794 24.80 -15.11 -3.84
C LEU A 794 26.06 -14.38 -3.36
N PRO A 795 26.02 -13.46 -2.40
CA PRO A 795 27.22 -12.84 -1.82
C PRO A 795 28.27 -13.83 -1.33
N GLU A 796 27.83 -14.91 -0.69
CA GLU A 796 28.76 -15.94 -0.17
C GLU A 796 29.61 -16.59 -1.28
N TYR A 797 29.07 -16.76 -2.48
CA TYR A 797 29.82 -17.29 -3.62
C TYR A 797 30.79 -16.25 -4.19
N LEU A 798 30.40 -14.97 -4.20
CA LEU A 798 31.24 -13.88 -4.71
C LEU A 798 32.41 -13.61 -3.76
N GLU A 799 32.22 -13.71 -2.45
CA GLU A 799 33.24 -13.48 -1.43
C GLU A 799 34.26 -14.63 -1.31
N ARG A 800 33.82 -15.87 -1.54
CA ARG A 800 34.68 -17.07 -1.40
C ARG A 800 35.51 -17.37 -2.64
N ASN A 801 35.57 -16.47 -3.61
CA ASN A 801 36.24 -16.74 -4.89
C ASN A 801 35.79 -18.08 -5.50
N HIS A 802 34.47 -18.24 -5.63
CA HIS A 802 33.83 -19.47 -6.08
C HIS A 802 34.44 -19.97 -7.42
N CYS A 803 35.11 -21.15 -7.40
CA CYS A 803 35.74 -21.73 -8.55
C CYS A 803 36.75 -20.79 -9.27
N GLY A 804 37.44 -19.93 -8.55
CA GLY A 804 38.37 -18.95 -9.10
C GLY A 804 37.69 -17.87 -9.94
N SER A 805 36.58 -17.34 -9.45
CA SER A 805 35.79 -16.34 -10.17
C SER A 805 36.42 -14.95 -10.20
N ASP A 806 37.34 -14.64 -9.29
CA ASP A 806 38.12 -13.38 -9.22
C ASP A 806 37.29 -12.09 -9.34
N VAL A 807 36.06 -12.08 -8.83
CA VAL A 807 35.17 -10.91 -8.86
C VAL A 807 35.78 -9.81 -7.99
N THR A 808 35.98 -8.64 -8.56
CA THR A 808 36.62 -7.52 -7.84
C THR A 808 35.71 -6.95 -6.74
N PRO A 809 36.27 -6.24 -5.73
CA PRO A 809 35.47 -5.58 -4.71
C PRO A 809 34.41 -4.61 -5.28
N GLU A 810 34.76 -3.86 -6.33
CA GLU A 810 33.85 -2.93 -6.99
C GLU A 810 32.70 -3.65 -7.68
N GLU A 811 32.97 -4.75 -8.37
CA GLU A 811 31.93 -5.56 -9.00
C GLU A 811 31.01 -6.21 -7.96
N ARG A 812 31.56 -6.71 -6.86
CA ARG A 812 30.76 -7.23 -5.73
C ARG A 812 29.81 -6.16 -5.19
N ARG A 813 30.32 -4.94 -4.94
CA ARG A 813 29.50 -3.83 -4.44
C ARG A 813 28.38 -3.45 -5.40
N ARG A 814 28.60 -3.47 -6.70
CA ARG A 814 27.53 -3.26 -7.71
C ARG A 814 26.46 -4.35 -7.62
N VAL A 815 26.86 -5.59 -7.48
CA VAL A 815 25.90 -6.69 -7.28
C VAL A 815 25.13 -6.52 -5.97
N TYR A 816 25.78 -6.06 -4.90
CA TYR A 816 25.13 -5.81 -3.64
C TYR A 816 24.12 -4.64 -3.73
N GLU A 817 24.50 -3.53 -4.36
CA GLU A 817 23.58 -2.43 -4.63
C GLU A 817 22.34 -2.89 -5.39
N TRP A 818 22.52 -3.71 -6.40
CA TRP A 818 21.42 -4.25 -7.19
C TRP A 818 20.51 -5.17 -6.36
N ILE A 819 21.05 -6.06 -5.55
CA ILE A 819 20.26 -6.93 -4.67
C ILE A 819 19.51 -6.09 -3.64
N ASP A 820 20.18 -5.13 -2.99
CA ASP A 820 19.61 -4.26 -1.97
C ASP A 820 18.59 -3.26 -2.54
N ALA A 821 18.68 -2.93 -3.82
CA ALA A 821 17.67 -2.18 -4.55
C ALA A 821 16.46 -3.04 -4.96
N MET A 822 16.35 -4.28 -4.47
CA MET A 822 15.29 -5.22 -4.80
C MET A 822 15.30 -5.65 -6.27
N VAL A 823 16.49 -5.92 -6.78
CA VAL A 823 16.76 -6.51 -8.10
C VAL A 823 16.06 -5.83 -9.27
N PRO A 824 16.16 -4.53 -9.46
CA PRO A 824 15.62 -3.88 -10.65
C PRO A 824 16.32 -4.41 -11.91
N TYR A 825 15.57 -4.59 -12.99
CA TYR A 825 16.13 -5.00 -14.29
C TYR A 825 16.22 -3.83 -15.25
N TYR A 826 15.14 -3.04 -15.35
CA TYR A 826 15.03 -1.91 -16.26
C TYR A 826 15.30 -0.56 -15.57
N THR A 827 15.83 0.40 -16.34
CA THR A 827 16.07 1.78 -15.89
C THR A 827 14.90 2.71 -16.09
N THR A 828 13.92 2.31 -16.90
CA THR A 828 12.79 3.15 -17.29
C THR A 828 11.49 2.36 -17.29
N THR A 829 10.41 3.03 -17.03
CA THR A 829 9.06 2.49 -17.20
C THR A 829 8.59 2.52 -18.65
N ASP A 830 9.35 3.13 -19.56
CA ASP A 830 9.08 3.09 -20.98
C ASP A 830 9.16 1.66 -21.53
N CYS A 831 8.40 1.35 -22.56
CA CYS A 831 8.32 0.04 -23.16
C CYS A 831 7.90 0.13 -24.64
N ALA A 832 8.15 -0.92 -25.41
CA ALA A 832 7.83 -0.94 -26.83
C ALA A 832 6.33 -0.82 -27.13
N HIS A 833 5.47 -1.30 -26.22
CA HIS A 833 4.03 -1.39 -26.40
C HIS A 833 3.25 -0.68 -25.29
N LEU A 834 3.11 0.63 -25.35
CA LEU A 834 2.42 1.42 -24.33
C LEU A 834 0.92 1.08 -24.13
N GLN A 835 0.30 0.47 -25.11
CA GLN A 835 -1.14 0.19 -25.13
C GLN A 835 -1.50 -1.29 -24.96
N ALA A 836 -0.55 -2.19 -25.09
CA ALA A 836 -0.78 -3.63 -25.01
C ALA A 836 -0.81 -4.16 -23.58
N ARG A 837 -1.52 -5.25 -23.33
CA ARG A 837 -1.35 -6.04 -22.12
C ARG A 837 0.07 -6.59 -22.03
N GLY A 838 0.61 -6.73 -20.81
CA GLY A 838 1.93 -7.29 -20.61
C GLY A 838 3.04 -6.54 -21.32
N LYS A 839 3.09 -5.26 -21.15
CA LYS A 839 3.86 -4.26 -21.90
C LYS A 839 5.36 -4.44 -21.93
N ARG A 840 5.97 -5.39 -21.45
CA ARG A 840 7.31 -5.88 -21.65
C ARG A 840 7.29 -7.36 -21.97
N ASP A 841 6.14 -7.81 -22.48
CA ASP A 841 5.94 -9.20 -22.84
C ASP A 841 6.35 -9.40 -24.29
N ARG A 842 7.53 -9.92 -24.52
CA ARG A 842 8.05 -10.26 -25.85
C ARG A 842 7.22 -11.34 -26.55
N TRP A 843 6.29 -11.95 -25.87
CA TRP A 843 5.31 -12.90 -26.42
C TRP A 843 3.99 -12.22 -26.80
N GLY A 844 3.84 -10.94 -26.48
CA GLY A 844 2.65 -10.16 -26.76
C GLY A 844 2.61 -9.65 -28.21
N MET A 845 1.41 -9.29 -28.68
CA MET A 845 1.22 -8.60 -29.96
C MET A 845 1.46 -7.10 -29.82
N PRO A 846 2.08 -6.44 -30.83
CA PRO A 846 2.45 -5.02 -30.76
C PRO A 846 1.28 -4.09 -30.44
N ASP A 847 0.11 -4.32 -31.05
CA ASP A 847 -0.97 -3.35 -31.08
C ASP A 847 -2.23 -3.76 -30.28
N ASN A 848 -2.18 -4.90 -29.62
CA ASN A 848 -3.31 -5.35 -28.81
C ASN A 848 -2.87 -6.15 -27.56
N ALA A 849 -3.86 -6.50 -26.76
CA ALA A 849 -3.67 -7.30 -25.56
C ALA A 849 -3.54 -8.80 -25.85
N ALA A 850 -3.49 -9.23 -27.08
CA ALA A 850 -3.40 -10.61 -27.46
C ALA A 850 -1.94 -11.11 -27.38
N ILE A 851 -1.80 -12.39 -27.40
CA ILE A 851 -0.52 -13.09 -27.37
C ILE A 851 -0.15 -13.44 -28.78
N ALA A 852 1.15 -13.37 -29.08
CA ALA A 852 1.65 -13.73 -30.38
C ALA A 852 1.32 -15.20 -30.71
N PRO A 853 0.93 -15.50 -31.94
CA PRO A 853 0.53 -16.85 -32.35
C PRO A 853 1.56 -17.94 -32.03
N TRP A 854 2.86 -17.63 -32.16
CA TRP A 854 3.93 -18.57 -31.83
C TRP A 854 3.90 -18.97 -30.34
N ALA A 855 3.64 -18.05 -29.43
CA ALA A 855 3.58 -18.32 -27.99
C ALA A 855 2.37 -19.16 -27.62
N THR A 856 1.23 -18.93 -28.26
CA THR A 856 0.03 -19.77 -28.11
C THR A 856 0.27 -21.18 -28.61
N LYS A 857 0.95 -21.34 -29.77
CA LYS A 857 1.36 -22.66 -30.30
C LYS A 857 2.32 -23.36 -29.34
N TYR A 858 3.33 -22.64 -28.81
CA TYR A 858 4.27 -23.18 -27.83
C TYR A 858 3.53 -23.68 -26.57
N ALA A 859 2.61 -22.92 -26.01
CA ALA A 859 1.79 -23.36 -24.88
C ALA A 859 1.04 -24.67 -25.21
N GLY A 860 0.49 -24.79 -26.40
CA GLY A 860 -0.14 -26.03 -26.89
C GLY A 860 0.82 -27.20 -26.98
N VAL A 861 2.05 -26.98 -27.48
CA VAL A 861 3.10 -28.01 -27.50
C VAL A 861 3.49 -28.43 -26.10
N PHE A 862 3.68 -27.44 -25.20
CA PHE A 862 3.99 -27.69 -23.80
C PHE A 862 2.92 -28.58 -23.14
N ALA A 863 1.67 -28.22 -23.31
CA ALA A 863 0.53 -28.92 -22.71
C ALA A 863 0.50 -30.40 -23.10
N ARG A 864 0.70 -30.74 -24.41
CA ARG A 864 0.63 -32.13 -24.90
C ARG A 864 1.88 -32.94 -24.65
N SER A 865 3.06 -32.29 -24.56
CA SER A 865 4.34 -32.99 -24.57
C SER A 865 5.15 -32.89 -23.27
N CYS A 866 4.96 -31.84 -22.50
CA CYS A 866 5.81 -31.51 -21.34
C CYS A 866 5.04 -31.48 -20.00
N ALA A 867 3.78 -31.11 -20.02
CA ALA A 867 2.99 -30.86 -18.78
C ALA A 867 2.84 -32.11 -17.91
N SER A 868 2.82 -33.32 -18.48
CA SER A 868 2.70 -34.56 -17.71
C SER A 868 3.86 -34.80 -16.73
N CYS A 869 5.05 -34.26 -17.04
CA CYS A 869 6.26 -34.38 -16.21
C CYS A 869 6.56 -33.11 -15.42
N HIS A 870 6.17 -31.96 -15.95
CA HIS A 870 6.54 -30.65 -15.41
C HIS A 870 5.39 -29.90 -14.73
N GLY A 871 4.25 -30.56 -14.57
CA GLY A 871 3.05 -30.03 -13.93
C GLY A 871 2.07 -29.37 -14.89
N GLY A 872 0.81 -29.33 -14.49
CA GLY A 872 -0.28 -28.76 -15.28
C GLY A 872 -0.12 -27.27 -15.51
N LEU A 873 -0.66 -26.83 -16.64
CA LEU A 873 -0.71 -25.41 -16.99
C LEU A 873 -1.79 -24.74 -16.16
N VAL A 874 -1.41 -23.82 -15.31
CA VAL A 874 -2.34 -22.88 -14.71
C VAL A 874 -2.47 -21.69 -15.67
N PRO A 875 -3.67 -21.36 -16.18
CA PRO A 875 -3.85 -20.17 -16.99
C PRO A 875 -3.41 -18.94 -16.20
N ASP A 876 -2.47 -18.17 -16.72
CA ASP A 876 -2.18 -16.88 -16.17
C ASP A 876 -3.38 -15.92 -16.40
N ARG A 877 -3.36 -14.75 -15.73
CA ARG A 877 -4.40 -13.72 -15.87
C ARG A 877 -4.50 -13.15 -17.30
N VAL A 878 -3.57 -13.48 -18.17
CA VAL A 878 -3.49 -13.04 -19.56
C VAL A 878 -4.07 -14.11 -20.51
N GLY A 879 -4.47 -15.27 -19.98
CA GLY A 879 -5.08 -16.36 -20.76
C GLY A 879 -4.08 -17.25 -21.49
N ILE A 880 -2.78 -17.08 -21.26
CA ILE A 880 -1.78 -18.11 -21.55
C ILE A 880 -1.73 -19.03 -20.34
N ALA A 881 -1.49 -20.26 -20.61
CA ALA A 881 -1.06 -21.19 -19.60
C ALA A 881 0.19 -20.63 -18.91
N GLY A 882 0.02 -20.15 -17.68
CA GLY A 882 1.03 -19.39 -16.93
C GLY A 882 2.30 -20.15 -16.64
N ASP A 883 2.29 -21.44 -16.92
CA ASP A 883 3.42 -22.37 -16.74
C ASP A 883 4.04 -22.86 -18.05
N ALA A 884 3.89 -22.14 -19.14
CA ALA A 884 4.63 -22.47 -20.36
C ALA A 884 6.16 -22.26 -20.21
N ARG A 885 6.63 -22.14 -18.98
CA ARG A 885 8.05 -22.08 -18.63
C ARG A 885 8.84 -21.14 -19.56
N TRP A 886 8.43 -19.86 -19.55
CA TRP A 886 9.04 -18.82 -20.36
C TRP A 886 10.56 -18.67 -20.12
N GLU A 887 11.06 -19.03 -18.96
CA GLU A 887 12.48 -19.14 -18.64
C GLU A 887 13.20 -20.26 -19.40
N TRP A 888 12.44 -21.17 -20.03
CA TRP A 888 12.98 -22.23 -20.86
C TRP A 888 13.14 -21.85 -22.32
N VAL A 889 12.78 -20.62 -22.68
CA VAL A 889 12.91 -20.10 -24.04
C VAL A 889 14.02 -19.06 -24.09
N ASP A 890 14.95 -19.17 -25.00
CA ASP A 890 15.98 -18.16 -25.31
C ASP A 890 15.67 -17.54 -26.68
N LEU A 891 15.19 -16.28 -26.65
CA LEU A 891 14.83 -15.56 -27.89
C LEU A 891 16.05 -14.95 -28.60
N THR A 892 17.23 -14.90 -27.96
CA THR A 892 18.47 -14.47 -28.58
C THR A 892 19.12 -15.60 -29.33
N ARG A 893 19.10 -16.81 -28.75
CA ARG A 893 19.73 -18.02 -29.26
C ARG A 893 18.73 -19.20 -29.17
N PRO A 894 17.72 -19.25 -30.04
CA PRO A 894 16.63 -20.22 -29.98
C PRO A 894 17.07 -21.68 -29.79
N GLU A 895 18.15 -22.09 -30.44
CA GLU A 895 18.72 -23.46 -30.37
C GLU A 895 19.32 -23.79 -28.99
N MET A 896 19.60 -22.77 -28.15
CA MET A 896 20.12 -22.90 -26.80
C MET A 896 19.03 -22.87 -25.74
N SER A 897 17.79 -22.76 -26.16
CA SER A 897 16.63 -22.77 -25.25
C SER A 897 16.66 -23.99 -24.34
N PRO A 898 16.56 -23.85 -23.01
CA PRO A 898 16.49 -24.95 -22.05
C PRO A 898 15.47 -26.02 -22.43
N ALA A 899 14.33 -25.64 -22.99
CA ALA A 899 13.31 -26.56 -23.49
C ALA A 899 13.85 -27.52 -24.61
N LEU A 900 14.85 -27.08 -25.38
CA LEU A 900 15.46 -27.87 -26.46
C LEU A 900 16.66 -28.67 -26.00
N VAL A 901 17.52 -28.09 -25.14
CA VAL A 901 18.81 -28.71 -24.79
C VAL A 901 18.72 -29.65 -23.61
N ALA A 902 17.73 -29.50 -22.71
CA ALA A 902 17.66 -30.30 -21.49
C ALA A 902 17.57 -31.80 -21.73
N HIS A 903 16.69 -32.26 -22.60
CA HIS A 903 16.44 -33.67 -22.92
C HIS A 903 17.06 -34.12 -24.26
N LEU A 904 17.87 -33.27 -24.89
CA LEU A 904 18.65 -33.62 -26.07
C LEU A 904 19.87 -34.44 -25.63
N PRO A 905 20.22 -35.54 -26.33
CA PRO A 905 21.40 -36.33 -26.01
C PRO A 905 22.69 -35.52 -26.02
N LYS A 906 23.65 -35.87 -25.16
CA LYS A 906 24.96 -35.18 -25.12
C LYS A 906 25.69 -35.23 -26.44
N ALA A 907 25.63 -36.37 -27.15
CA ALA A 907 26.21 -36.54 -28.48
C ALA A 907 25.62 -35.59 -29.53
N ALA A 908 24.39 -35.12 -29.33
CA ALA A 908 23.73 -34.12 -30.17
C ALA A 908 23.93 -32.67 -29.66
N GLY A 909 24.75 -32.48 -28.61
CA GLY A 909 25.01 -31.17 -28.01
C GLY A 909 23.99 -30.72 -26.96
N GLY A 910 23.26 -31.67 -26.36
CA GLY A 910 22.31 -31.41 -25.27
C GLY A 910 22.88 -31.78 -23.89
N ARG A 911 22.03 -31.69 -22.84
CA ARG A 911 22.38 -32.04 -21.46
C ARG A 911 22.20 -33.53 -21.14
N GLY A 912 21.40 -34.25 -21.94
CA GLY A 912 21.10 -35.65 -21.71
C GLY A 912 20.38 -35.92 -20.40
N LEU A 913 19.54 -34.97 -19.89
CA LEU A 913 18.81 -35.19 -18.65
C LEU A 913 17.77 -36.30 -18.84
N PRO A 914 17.72 -37.30 -17.93
CA PRO A 914 16.74 -38.36 -18.04
C PRO A 914 15.32 -37.79 -17.82
N ALA A 915 14.46 -38.09 -18.76
CA ALA A 915 13.03 -37.82 -18.57
C ALA A 915 12.44 -38.90 -17.64
N ARG A 916 11.61 -38.48 -16.70
CA ARG A 916 10.76 -39.41 -15.93
C ARG A 916 9.68 -39.92 -16.88
N GLY A 917 9.84 -41.14 -17.40
CA GLY A 917 8.92 -41.73 -18.37
C GLY A 917 9.52 -41.85 -19.77
N LYS A 918 8.70 -41.83 -20.79
CA LYS A 918 9.06 -42.22 -22.17
C LYS A 918 9.58 -41.08 -23.07
N PHE A 919 9.88 -39.88 -22.51
CA PHE A 919 10.21 -38.73 -23.33
C PHE A 919 11.70 -38.36 -23.26
N SER A 920 12.38 -38.41 -24.38
CA SER A 920 13.64 -37.72 -24.67
C SER A 920 13.73 -37.50 -26.17
N PHE A 921 14.32 -36.38 -26.61
CA PHE A 921 14.57 -36.17 -28.03
C PHE A 921 15.54 -37.23 -28.53
N THR A 922 15.27 -37.82 -29.70
CA THR A 922 16.16 -38.77 -30.32
C THR A 922 17.43 -38.12 -30.92
N GLY A 923 17.34 -36.82 -31.22
CA GLY A 923 18.39 -36.00 -31.81
C GLY A 923 17.82 -34.65 -32.25
N ARG A 924 18.62 -33.85 -32.95
CA ARG A 924 18.17 -32.58 -33.53
C ARG A 924 17.21 -32.77 -34.71
N ASP A 925 17.10 -33.95 -35.20
CA ASP A 925 16.16 -34.36 -36.28
C ASP A 925 14.81 -34.82 -35.75
N ASP A 926 14.64 -34.90 -34.42
CA ASP A 926 13.37 -35.22 -33.77
C ASP A 926 12.29 -34.25 -34.20
N PRO A 927 11.10 -34.71 -34.62
CA PRO A 927 10.03 -33.85 -35.11
C PRO A 927 9.60 -32.81 -34.09
N LEU A 928 9.52 -33.19 -32.81
CA LEU A 928 9.12 -32.26 -31.73
C LEU A 928 10.22 -31.24 -31.44
N TRP A 929 11.49 -31.64 -31.48
CA TRP A 929 12.61 -30.73 -31.32
C TRP A 929 12.62 -29.66 -32.44
N ARG A 930 12.39 -30.08 -33.69
CA ARG A 930 12.28 -29.16 -34.83
C ARG A 930 11.06 -28.24 -34.73
N GLU A 931 9.91 -28.77 -34.30
CA GLU A 931 8.71 -27.98 -34.09
C GLU A 931 8.98 -26.87 -33.06
N LEU A 932 9.54 -27.19 -31.92
CA LEU A 932 9.86 -26.21 -30.85
C LEU A 932 10.89 -25.18 -31.34
N LEU A 933 11.96 -25.61 -32.03
CA LEU A 933 12.96 -24.69 -32.59
C LEU A 933 12.33 -23.71 -33.58
N ALA A 934 11.45 -24.17 -34.44
CA ALA A 934 10.77 -23.30 -35.40
C ALA A 934 9.92 -22.25 -34.70
N LEU A 935 9.18 -22.64 -33.65
CA LEU A 935 8.39 -21.72 -32.84
C LEU A 935 9.26 -20.68 -32.10
N PHE A 936 10.41 -21.10 -31.55
CA PHE A 936 11.31 -20.18 -30.85
C PHE A 936 12.01 -19.21 -31.83
N ARG A 937 12.30 -19.64 -33.04
CA ARG A 937 12.78 -18.75 -34.11
C ARG A 937 11.71 -17.77 -34.58
N GLU A 938 10.46 -18.22 -34.68
CA GLU A 938 9.32 -17.30 -34.91
C GLU A 938 9.22 -16.26 -33.79
N GLY A 939 9.39 -16.70 -32.54
CA GLY A 939 9.41 -15.82 -31.37
C GLY A 939 10.55 -14.81 -31.36
N ALA A 940 11.76 -15.25 -31.72
CA ALA A 940 12.94 -14.38 -31.84
C ALA A 940 12.74 -13.31 -32.91
N ALA A 941 12.23 -13.70 -34.07
CA ALA A 941 11.94 -12.78 -35.18
C ALA A 941 10.82 -11.77 -34.80
N HIS A 942 9.85 -12.23 -34.05
CA HIS A 942 8.79 -11.36 -33.49
C HIS A 942 9.35 -10.34 -32.49
N SER A 943 10.14 -10.77 -31.51
CA SER A 943 10.76 -9.89 -30.50
C SER A 943 11.65 -8.82 -31.15
N ALA A 944 12.40 -9.15 -32.17
CA ALA A 944 13.28 -8.23 -32.88
C ALA A 944 12.56 -7.06 -33.58
N GLN A 945 11.24 -7.18 -33.83
CA GLN A 945 10.43 -6.11 -34.43
C GLN A 945 10.07 -5.01 -33.42
N THR A 946 10.11 -5.30 -32.15
CA THR A 946 9.70 -4.40 -31.06
C THR A 946 10.67 -4.52 -29.89
N PRO A 947 11.89 -4.00 -30.05
CA PRO A 947 12.92 -4.11 -29.01
C PRO A 947 12.50 -3.38 -27.74
N GLU A 948 12.77 -3.99 -26.60
CA GLU A 948 12.57 -3.45 -25.26
C GLU A 948 13.80 -2.61 -24.79
N PRO A 949 13.74 -1.84 -23.70
CA PRO A 949 14.79 -0.91 -23.28
C PRO A 949 16.18 -1.53 -23.08
N ASP A 950 16.27 -2.83 -22.89
CA ASP A 950 17.53 -3.58 -22.76
C ASP A 950 18.06 -4.12 -24.09
N GLU A 951 17.45 -3.74 -25.20
CA GLU A 951 17.78 -4.23 -26.54
C GLU A 951 18.21 -3.09 -27.47
N ALA A 952 19.11 -3.42 -28.42
CA ALA A 952 19.53 -2.48 -29.44
C ALA A 952 18.35 -2.12 -30.36
N GLY A 953 18.23 -0.84 -30.69
CA GLY A 953 17.13 -0.35 -31.54
C GLY A 953 15.88 0.06 -30.79
N PHE A 954 15.84 -0.04 -29.46
CA PHE A 954 14.75 0.48 -28.66
C PHE A 954 14.56 1.98 -28.89
N VAL A 955 13.33 2.39 -29.16
CA VAL A 955 12.95 3.79 -29.29
C VAL A 955 11.97 4.17 -28.16
N PRO A 956 12.36 5.07 -27.23
CA PRO A 956 11.48 5.53 -26.16
C PRO A 956 10.21 6.17 -26.73
N ARG A 957 9.05 5.60 -26.46
CA ARG A 957 7.75 6.12 -26.92
C ARG A 957 7.11 7.09 -25.94
N SER A 958 7.40 6.97 -24.66
CA SER A 958 6.93 7.89 -23.63
C SER A 958 7.53 9.28 -23.75
N ARG A 959 8.73 9.41 -24.36
CA ARG A 959 9.44 10.67 -24.48
C ARG A 959 8.67 11.73 -25.24
N GLY A 960 8.17 11.43 -26.43
CA GLY A 960 7.38 12.36 -27.22
C GLY A 960 6.07 12.72 -26.54
N ARG A 961 5.46 11.76 -25.84
CA ARG A 961 4.27 12.00 -25.04
C ARG A 961 4.57 12.92 -23.85
N LEU A 962 5.63 12.68 -23.12
CA LEU A 962 6.06 13.51 -21.98
C LEU A 962 6.39 14.95 -22.42
N GLU A 963 7.07 15.12 -23.55
CA GLU A 963 7.31 16.42 -24.15
C GLU A 963 6.02 17.13 -24.55
N TYR A 964 5.10 16.41 -25.20
CA TYR A 964 3.79 16.93 -25.57
C TYR A 964 2.97 17.34 -24.34
N GLU A 965 2.86 16.51 -23.34
CA GLU A 965 2.16 16.80 -22.08
C GLU A 965 2.79 18.01 -21.38
N THR A 966 4.12 18.12 -21.37
CA THR A 966 4.85 19.27 -20.79
C THR A 966 4.54 20.55 -21.55
N GLN A 967 4.52 20.50 -22.88
CA GLN A 967 4.19 21.65 -23.72
C GLN A 967 2.73 22.06 -23.56
N LEU A 968 1.81 21.08 -23.54
CA LEU A 968 0.39 21.31 -23.31
C LEU A 968 0.16 22.00 -21.95
N ARG A 969 0.78 21.52 -20.90
CA ARG A 969 0.68 22.10 -19.56
C ARG A 969 1.29 23.51 -19.49
N LYS A 970 2.38 23.78 -20.21
CA LYS A 970 2.94 25.14 -20.35
C LYS A 970 1.99 26.08 -21.08
N ALA A 971 1.33 25.60 -22.14
CA ALA A 971 0.38 26.40 -22.90
C ALA A 971 -0.88 26.73 -22.07
N LEU A 972 -1.32 25.79 -21.24
CA LEU A 972 -2.49 25.95 -20.35
C LEU A 972 -2.19 26.78 -19.09
N ARG A 973 -0.91 27.09 -18.80
CA ARG A 973 -0.50 28.00 -17.72
C ARG A 973 -0.40 29.47 -18.16
N ARG A 974 -0.49 29.74 -19.44
CA ARG A 974 -0.53 31.10 -20.04
C ARG A 974 -1.97 31.57 -20.19
#